data_3464e5a8c4bd0ec8e147e935c3cdf310
#
_entry.id   3464e5a8c4bd0ec8e147e935c3cdf310
#
_cell.length_a   1.000
_cell.length_b   1.000
_cell.length_c   1.000
_cell.angle_alpha   90.00
_cell.angle_beta   90.00
_cell.angle_gamma   90.00
#
_symmetry.space_group_name_H-M   'P 1'
#
loop_
_entity.id
_entity.type
_entity.pdbx_description
1 polymer ?
#
loop_
_entity_poly.entity_id
_entity_poly.type
_entity_poly.pdbx_seq_one_letter_code
_entity_poly.pdbx_strand_id
1 'polypeptide(L)'
;MRILEVYIEHAALDLDRPFSYAYLGDKKVEKGYRVSVPFRNQILIGFVSSVIETPLTKEEYEEKTAYILKEVIDVIDEECLLNDMQWKLATFLSNYYFTPLIRVLQTMLPPSLKPKSSSLKAPKIAYETYVEIVSSNEEGLTDQQIEWLRRVAKEERILKKDFRSKSILEKLIALERVKLVKEEKRRLTIKSSPMETPKALTEDQQKAIQSFLTSSKETTLLEGVTGSGKTEVYLRLAEHYIQNGKSVLFLVPEISLTPMMIEYFSRRFIEKIAILHSELTPGQKYDEYRRIASGQAKIVIGARSAIFAPLKNLGLIILDEEHVETYKQENAPCYHALEVAKWRAKEEGARILLGSATPSLESRARALKGVYGYIQLANRIHQGALPETEIIDLLNPNSVDKDSVLFSLSLRKAMKEALDKKEQIVLLLNRRGYAPYVSCRKCGYVFKCPTCDIALSYHKEDQMLKCHHCDFVMQAPKVCPECGSTYLSKQGFGTERIEEEVTRLFPHAKTLRLDSDVSKVRQNVEKVLKKFQNQEADILIGTQMIAKGHDFQNVTLVGVVLADMGLTMPSFRSSERTFQLITQAVGRAGRGTKKGKAFIQTYMPTHYAVRLGAKQDYAHFFQIEMNSRRMQQYPPYTYLISLTLTCISEDKVHDIALEIKEMLEEENIEDLTILGPTVPYIKKQGNMFVEQLLLKYKEAKKIEIVLDKIRRKLALKSGYRLKIDRDPYDF
;
A
#
# COMPACT_ATOMS: atom_id res chain seq x y z
N MET A 1 -35.04 -12.71 -27.43
CA MET A 1 -34.06 -11.68 -27.06
C MET A 1 -33.26 -12.08 -25.82
N ARG A 2 -32.19 -11.32 -25.49
CA ARG A 2 -31.48 -11.47 -24.21
C ARG A 2 -31.73 -10.26 -23.33
N ILE A 3 -31.88 -10.43 -22.02
CA ILE A 3 -32.01 -9.37 -21.04
C ILE A 3 -30.69 -9.34 -20.26
N LEU A 4 -30.03 -8.18 -20.21
CA LEU A 4 -28.80 -7.98 -19.47
C LEU A 4 -29.08 -7.22 -18.19
N GLU A 5 -28.70 -7.81 -17.06
CA GLU A 5 -28.68 -7.13 -15.77
C GLU A 5 -27.33 -6.39 -15.62
N VAL A 6 -27.36 -5.06 -15.51
CA VAL A 6 -26.17 -4.22 -15.61
C VAL A 6 -26.00 -3.33 -14.40
N TYR A 7 -24.84 -3.42 -13.73
CA TYR A 7 -24.40 -2.41 -12.74
C TYR A 7 -23.74 -1.24 -13.46
N ILE A 8 -24.35 -0.06 -13.36
CA ILE A 8 -23.87 1.17 -14.03
C ILE A 8 -22.75 1.86 -13.28
N GLU A 9 -21.97 2.75 -13.93
CA GLU A 9 -20.75 3.37 -13.40
C GLU A 9 -20.92 4.30 -12.20
N HIS A 10 -22.15 4.66 -11.82
CA HIS A 10 -22.41 5.54 -10.69
C HIS A 10 -22.38 4.78 -9.35
N ALA A 11 -21.50 5.19 -8.47
CA ALA A 11 -21.29 4.57 -7.16
C ALA A 11 -22.20 5.19 -6.06
N ALA A 12 -23.41 5.60 -6.39
CA ALA A 12 -24.40 6.05 -5.42
C ALA A 12 -25.13 4.84 -4.83
N LEU A 13 -25.47 4.89 -3.54
CA LEU A 13 -26.08 3.77 -2.83
C LEU A 13 -27.48 3.39 -3.36
N ASP A 14 -28.27 4.38 -3.76
CA ASP A 14 -29.58 4.20 -4.37
C ASP A 14 -29.52 3.51 -5.75
N LEU A 15 -28.35 3.54 -6.40
CA LEU A 15 -28.07 2.93 -7.68
C LEU A 15 -27.26 1.62 -7.56
N ASP A 16 -26.96 1.14 -6.34
CA ASP A 16 -26.19 -0.08 -6.09
C ASP A 16 -27.05 -1.33 -6.29
N ARG A 17 -27.61 -1.44 -7.49
CA ARG A 17 -28.43 -2.57 -7.95
C ARG A 17 -28.26 -2.73 -9.47
N PRO A 18 -28.51 -3.93 -10.01
CA PRO A 18 -28.55 -4.11 -11.45
C PRO A 18 -29.77 -3.43 -12.07
N PHE A 19 -29.62 -2.98 -13.31
CA PHE A 19 -30.70 -2.44 -14.14
C PHE A 19 -30.84 -3.33 -15.37
N SER A 20 -32.09 -3.66 -15.74
CA SER A 20 -32.42 -4.55 -16.86
C SER A 20 -32.41 -3.78 -18.18
N TYR A 21 -31.75 -4.34 -19.20
CA TYR A 21 -31.69 -3.81 -20.55
C TYR A 21 -31.94 -4.91 -21.57
N ALA A 22 -32.68 -4.59 -22.65
CA ALA A 22 -32.81 -5.48 -23.78
C ALA A 22 -31.55 -5.52 -24.64
N TYR A 23 -31.12 -6.68 -25.06
CA TYR A 23 -30.01 -6.85 -26.00
C TYR A 23 -30.47 -7.63 -27.23
N LEU A 24 -30.46 -6.96 -28.36
CA LEU A 24 -30.92 -7.48 -29.66
C LEU A 24 -29.75 -7.79 -30.61
N GLY A 25 -28.51 -7.48 -30.21
CA GLY A 25 -27.35 -7.68 -31.05
C GLY A 25 -26.82 -9.11 -31.07
N ASP A 26 -25.94 -9.40 -32.04
CA ASP A 26 -25.37 -10.73 -32.29
C ASP A 26 -24.03 -10.96 -31.57
N LYS A 27 -23.39 -9.91 -31.05
CA LYS A 27 -22.12 -10.06 -30.33
C LYS A 27 -22.31 -10.96 -29.10
N LYS A 28 -21.31 -11.78 -28.82
CA LYS A 28 -21.27 -12.55 -27.59
C LYS A 28 -21.23 -11.58 -26.40
N VAL A 29 -22.08 -11.83 -25.41
CA VAL A 29 -22.12 -11.11 -24.16
C VAL A 29 -22.40 -12.08 -23.02
N GLU A 30 -21.60 -12.00 -21.98
CA GLU A 30 -21.68 -12.85 -20.79
C GLU A 30 -21.47 -11.97 -19.54
N LYS A 31 -21.68 -12.57 -18.36
CA LYS A 31 -21.34 -11.94 -17.09
C LYS A 31 -19.89 -11.46 -17.08
N GLY A 32 -19.66 -10.24 -16.64
CA GLY A 32 -18.32 -9.64 -16.57
C GLY A 32 -17.89 -8.85 -17.81
N TYR A 33 -18.76 -8.75 -18.84
CA TYR A 33 -18.56 -7.85 -19.98
C TYR A 33 -18.97 -6.42 -19.64
N ARG A 34 -18.29 -5.44 -20.23
CA ARG A 34 -18.73 -4.04 -20.18
C ARG A 34 -19.67 -3.75 -21.36
N VAL A 35 -20.73 -3.02 -21.04
CA VAL A 35 -21.70 -2.56 -22.03
C VAL A 35 -21.93 -1.06 -21.88
N SER A 36 -22.27 -0.38 -22.96
CA SER A 36 -22.78 0.98 -22.94
C SER A 36 -24.30 0.97 -22.97
N VAL A 37 -24.89 1.69 -22.02
CA VAL A 37 -26.35 1.68 -21.80
C VAL A 37 -26.89 3.10 -21.64
N PRO A 38 -28.11 3.39 -22.07
CA PRO A 38 -28.77 4.67 -21.85
C PRO A 38 -29.33 4.72 -20.42
N PHE A 39 -28.90 5.71 -19.64
CA PHE A 39 -29.41 5.96 -18.30
C PHE A 39 -29.81 7.43 -18.14
N ARG A 40 -31.11 7.69 -17.90
CA ARG A 40 -31.68 9.04 -17.99
C ARG A 40 -31.33 9.69 -19.35
N ASN A 41 -30.62 10.82 -19.35
CA ASN A 41 -30.22 11.56 -20.56
C ASN A 41 -28.73 11.38 -20.88
N GLN A 42 -28.09 10.31 -20.37
CA GLN A 42 -26.66 10.06 -20.57
C GLN A 42 -26.42 8.62 -21.03
N ILE A 43 -25.31 8.41 -21.70
CA ILE A 43 -24.81 7.06 -22.00
C ILE A 43 -23.77 6.71 -20.93
N LEU A 44 -24.01 5.63 -20.22
CA LEU A 44 -23.13 5.16 -19.16
C LEU A 44 -22.53 3.80 -19.53
N ILE A 45 -21.41 3.48 -18.87
CA ILE A 45 -20.83 2.14 -18.94
C ILE A 45 -21.19 1.37 -17.69
N GLY A 46 -21.51 0.09 -17.87
CA GLY A 46 -21.76 -0.81 -16.78
C GLY A 46 -21.16 -2.18 -17.02
N PHE A 47 -21.18 -3.02 -15.98
CA PHE A 47 -20.83 -4.43 -16.04
C PHE A 47 -22.09 -5.30 -16.05
N VAL A 48 -22.12 -6.25 -16.96
CA VAL A 48 -23.14 -7.31 -17.00
C VAL A 48 -22.95 -8.23 -15.81
N SER A 49 -23.96 -8.34 -14.96
CA SER A 49 -23.98 -9.26 -13.80
C SER A 49 -24.65 -10.59 -14.12
N SER A 50 -25.66 -10.57 -15.00
CA SER A 50 -26.30 -11.78 -15.51
C SER A 50 -26.90 -11.54 -16.89
N VAL A 51 -27.05 -12.61 -17.62
CA VAL A 51 -27.72 -12.68 -18.94
C VAL A 51 -28.89 -13.64 -18.84
N ILE A 52 -30.08 -13.17 -19.16
CA ILE A 52 -31.29 -13.95 -19.12
C ILE A 52 -31.78 -14.11 -20.56
N GLU A 53 -31.83 -15.34 -21.06
CA GLU A 53 -32.42 -15.64 -22.37
C GLU A 53 -33.94 -15.76 -22.27
N THR A 54 -34.64 -15.11 -23.17
CA THR A 54 -36.09 -15.20 -23.24
C THR A 54 -36.53 -15.42 -24.71
N PRO A 55 -37.53 -16.30 -24.94
CA PRO A 55 -38.07 -16.48 -26.28
C PRO A 55 -38.94 -15.30 -26.74
N LEU A 56 -39.36 -14.42 -25.81
CA LEU A 56 -40.20 -13.27 -26.09
C LEU A 56 -39.46 -12.20 -26.89
N THR A 57 -40.18 -11.50 -27.76
CA THR A 57 -39.70 -10.23 -28.32
C THR A 57 -39.65 -9.14 -27.22
N LYS A 58 -39.11 -7.98 -27.55
CA LYS A 58 -39.08 -6.87 -26.59
C LYS A 58 -40.48 -6.37 -26.27
N GLU A 59 -41.30 -6.22 -27.30
CA GLU A 59 -42.68 -5.76 -27.19
C GLU A 59 -43.55 -6.73 -26.37
N GLU A 60 -43.48 -8.03 -26.66
CA GLU A 60 -44.19 -9.08 -25.90
C GLU A 60 -43.74 -9.11 -24.42
N TYR A 61 -42.46 -8.85 -24.15
CA TYR A 61 -41.95 -8.81 -22.76
C TYR A 61 -42.46 -7.56 -22.03
N GLU A 62 -42.44 -6.38 -22.67
CA GLU A 62 -42.91 -5.11 -22.12
C GLU A 62 -44.44 -5.19 -21.83
N GLU A 63 -45.23 -5.75 -22.74
CA GLU A 63 -46.67 -5.99 -22.51
C GLU A 63 -46.92 -6.91 -21.32
N LYS A 64 -46.14 -7.99 -21.21
CA LYS A 64 -46.33 -9.00 -20.15
C LYS A 64 -45.91 -8.49 -18.78
N THR A 65 -44.87 -7.67 -18.69
CA THR A 65 -44.28 -7.20 -17.42
C THR A 65 -44.68 -5.78 -17.04
N ALA A 66 -45.30 -5.03 -17.94
CA ALA A 66 -45.59 -3.61 -17.83
C ALA A 66 -44.32 -2.75 -17.54
N TYR A 67 -43.14 -3.25 -17.94
CA TYR A 67 -41.84 -2.62 -17.72
C TYR A 67 -41.14 -2.33 -19.05
N ILE A 68 -40.89 -1.07 -19.35
CA ILE A 68 -40.24 -0.63 -20.58
C ILE A 68 -38.73 -0.86 -20.49
N LEU A 69 -38.21 -1.75 -21.32
CA LEU A 69 -36.76 -2.02 -21.41
C LEU A 69 -36.06 -1.05 -22.38
N LYS A 70 -35.03 -0.36 -21.90
CA LYS A 70 -34.12 0.32 -22.77
C LYS A 70 -33.15 -0.67 -23.40
N GLU A 71 -32.65 -0.32 -24.60
CA GLU A 71 -31.72 -1.19 -25.32
C GLU A 71 -30.27 -0.90 -24.98
N VAL A 72 -29.46 -1.95 -24.96
CA VAL A 72 -27.98 -1.84 -24.89
C VAL A 72 -27.49 -1.20 -26.19
N ILE A 73 -26.63 -0.17 -26.05
CA ILE A 73 -26.10 0.56 -27.21
C ILE A 73 -24.96 -0.22 -27.87
N ASP A 74 -24.00 -0.71 -27.08
CA ASP A 74 -22.88 -1.51 -27.60
C ASP A 74 -22.27 -2.41 -26.51
N VAL A 75 -21.69 -3.53 -26.93
CA VAL A 75 -20.85 -4.41 -26.14
C VAL A 75 -19.40 -4.03 -26.39
N ILE A 76 -18.72 -3.54 -25.35
CA ILE A 76 -17.40 -2.90 -25.47
C ILE A 76 -16.28 -3.92 -25.56
N ASP A 77 -16.40 -5.02 -24.84
CA ASP A 77 -15.34 -6.02 -24.69
C ASP A 77 -15.52 -7.18 -25.68
N GLU A 78 -14.42 -7.68 -26.22
CA GLU A 78 -14.40 -8.89 -27.04
C GLU A 78 -14.27 -10.16 -26.18
N GLU A 79 -13.69 -10.03 -24.98
CA GLU A 79 -13.48 -11.11 -24.03
C GLU A 79 -13.97 -10.72 -22.63
N CYS A 80 -14.30 -11.71 -21.81
CA CYS A 80 -14.71 -11.50 -20.44
C CYS A 80 -13.59 -10.89 -19.59
N LEU A 81 -13.84 -9.70 -19.03
CA LEU A 81 -12.87 -9.00 -18.19
C LEU A 81 -12.86 -9.47 -16.74
N LEU A 82 -14.00 -9.93 -16.23
CA LEU A 82 -14.17 -10.34 -14.85
C LEU A 82 -14.64 -11.80 -14.80
N ASN A 83 -13.74 -12.69 -14.42
CA ASN A 83 -14.11 -14.07 -14.17
C ASN A 83 -14.96 -14.21 -12.91
N ASP A 84 -15.57 -15.39 -12.69
CA ASP A 84 -16.44 -15.63 -11.54
C ASP A 84 -15.75 -15.43 -10.20
N MET A 85 -14.45 -15.74 -10.08
CA MET A 85 -13.68 -15.53 -8.86
C MET A 85 -13.54 -14.03 -8.54
N GLN A 86 -13.24 -13.23 -9.54
CA GLN A 86 -13.15 -11.77 -9.38
C GLN A 86 -14.50 -11.15 -9.01
N TRP A 87 -15.58 -11.68 -9.59
CA TRP A 87 -16.94 -11.24 -9.26
C TRP A 87 -17.33 -11.60 -7.82
N LYS A 88 -17.03 -12.83 -7.38
CA LYS A 88 -17.23 -13.26 -5.98
C LYS A 88 -16.42 -12.38 -5.02
N LEU A 89 -15.15 -12.08 -5.35
CA LEU A 89 -14.32 -11.20 -4.57
C LEU A 89 -14.92 -9.79 -4.48
N ALA A 90 -15.40 -9.23 -5.60
CA ALA A 90 -16.02 -7.92 -5.61
C ALA A 90 -17.26 -7.87 -4.72
N THR A 91 -18.11 -8.91 -4.78
CA THR A 91 -19.30 -9.04 -3.94
C THR A 91 -18.94 -9.15 -2.46
N PHE A 92 -17.94 -9.97 -2.13
CA PHE A 92 -17.42 -10.05 -0.76
C PHE A 92 -16.96 -8.69 -0.24
N LEU A 93 -16.13 -7.98 -1.02
CA LEU A 93 -15.60 -6.68 -0.62
C LEU A 93 -16.69 -5.60 -0.50
N SER A 94 -17.70 -5.64 -1.38
CA SER A 94 -18.84 -4.73 -1.31
C SER A 94 -19.59 -4.87 0.01
N ASN A 95 -19.88 -6.11 0.41
CA ASN A 95 -20.57 -6.40 1.66
C ASN A 95 -19.69 -6.13 2.89
N TYR A 96 -18.44 -6.61 2.87
CA TYR A 96 -17.53 -6.53 4.00
C TYR A 96 -17.11 -5.09 4.34
N TYR A 97 -16.92 -4.24 3.30
CA TYR A 97 -16.52 -2.83 3.47
C TYR A 97 -17.66 -1.84 3.23
N PHE A 98 -18.90 -2.29 3.18
CA PHE A 98 -20.09 -1.42 3.02
C PHE A 98 -19.96 -0.44 1.85
N THR A 99 -19.42 -0.88 0.74
CA THR A 99 -19.11 -0.04 -0.42
C THR A 99 -19.90 -0.52 -1.63
N PRO A 100 -20.49 0.38 -2.45
CA PRO A 100 -21.20 -0.01 -3.65
C PRO A 100 -20.36 -0.91 -4.56
N LEU A 101 -20.98 -1.98 -5.10
CA LEU A 101 -20.30 -3.00 -5.90
C LEU A 101 -19.52 -2.41 -7.07
N ILE A 102 -20.11 -1.45 -7.77
CA ILE A 102 -19.45 -0.79 -8.90
C ILE A 102 -18.17 -0.05 -8.49
N ARG A 103 -18.15 0.52 -7.27
CA ARG A 103 -16.95 1.19 -6.72
C ARG A 103 -15.83 0.19 -6.43
N VAL A 104 -16.19 -0.99 -5.96
CA VAL A 104 -15.24 -2.08 -5.75
C VAL A 104 -14.66 -2.53 -7.09
N LEU A 105 -15.49 -2.80 -8.09
CA LEU A 105 -15.05 -3.15 -9.45
C LEU A 105 -14.14 -2.09 -10.06
N GLN A 106 -14.46 -0.80 -9.88
CA GLN A 106 -13.58 0.31 -10.28
C GLN A 106 -12.23 0.30 -9.56
N THR A 107 -12.17 -0.23 -8.35
CA THR A 107 -10.91 -0.32 -7.57
C THR A 107 -10.06 -1.51 -8.00
N MET A 108 -10.68 -2.64 -8.32
CA MET A 108 -10.00 -3.88 -8.69
C MET A 108 -9.34 -3.83 -10.07
N LEU A 109 -9.85 -2.99 -10.98
CA LEU A 109 -9.45 -2.97 -12.38
C LEU A 109 -8.46 -1.84 -12.69
N PRO A 110 -7.55 -2.04 -13.66
CA PRO A 110 -6.71 -0.96 -14.17
C PRO A 110 -7.54 0.15 -14.82
N PRO A 111 -7.03 1.39 -14.89
CA PRO A 111 -7.81 2.56 -15.33
C PRO A 111 -8.52 2.40 -16.68
N SER A 112 -7.90 1.71 -17.64
CA SER A 112 -8.43 1.47 -18.98
C SER A 112 -9.56 0.45 -19.06
N LEU A 113 -9.71 -0.39 -18.01
CA LEU A 113 -10.73 -1.42 -17.94
C LEU A 113 -11.86 -1.07 -16.96
N LYS A 114 -11.77 0.10 -16.31
CA LYS A 114 -12.81 0.55 -15.38
C LYS A 114 -14.12 0.82 -16.13
N PRO A 115 -15.28 0.54 -15.51
CA PRO A 115 -16.56 0.94 -16.05
C PRO A 115 -16.74 2.45 -15.87
N LYS A 116 -16.21 3.20 -16.81
CA LYS A 116 -16.32 4.66 -16.87
C LYS A 116 -16.40 5.11 -18.32
N SER A 117 -17.30 6.04 -18.61
CA SER A 117 -17.45 6.65 -19.94
C SER A 117 -16.11 7.24 -20.44
N SER A 118 -15.28 7.75 -19.55
CA SER A 118 -13.93 8.25 -19.89
C SER A 118 -12.94 7.15 -20.29
N SER A 119 -13.23 5.89 -20.01
CA SER A 119 -12.35 4.74 -20.35
C SER A 119 -12.69 4.09 -21.71
N LEU A 120 -13.67 4.63 -22.46
CA LEU A 120 -14.00 4.19 -23.83
C LEU A 120 -12.81 4.28 -24.80
N LYS A 121 -11.85 5.16 -24.53
CA LYS A 121 -10.56 5.18 -25.24
C LYS A 121 -9.58 4.22 -24.59
N ALA A 122 -9.92 2.92 -24.53
CA ALA A 122 -9.02 1.90 -24.01
C ALA A 122 -7.68 1.94 -24.78
N PRO A 123 -6.54 1.77 -24.13
CA PRO A 123 -5.28 1.64 -24.84
C PRO A 123 -5.37 0.41 -25.74
N LYS A 124 -5.23 0.64 -27.03
CA LYS A 124 -5.15 -0.45 -28.00
C LYS A 124 -3.89 -1.27 -27.71
N ILE A 125 -3.94 -2.56 -28.04
CA ILE A 125 -2.76 -3.42 -28.01
C ILE A 125 -1.68 -2.74 -28.86
N ALA A 126 -0.49 -2.57 -28.29
CA ALA A 126 0.63 -2.07 -29.05
C ALA A 126 1.25 -3.23 -29.83
N TYR A 127 1.57 -2.98 -31.08
CA TYR A 127 2.27 -3.94 -31.92
C TYR A 127 3.59 -3.37 -32.40
N GLU A 128 4.60 -4.22 -32.49
CA GLU A 128 5.81 -3.98 -33.27
C GLU A 128 5.79 -4.88 -34.49
N THR A 129 6.25 -4.36 -35.61
CA THR A 129 6.34 -5.13 -36.84
C THR A 129 7.81 -5.42 -37.10
N TYR A 130 8.12 -6.68 -37.24
CA TYR A 130 9.45 -7.18 -37.56
C TYR A 130 9.51 -7.60 -39.01
N VAL A 131 10.71 -7.51 -39.58
CA VAL A 131 11.08 -8.07 -40.87
C VAL A 131 11.84 -9.34 -40.59
N GLU A 132 11.31 -10.51 -41.00
CA GLU A 132 11.92 -11.82 -40.84
C GLU A 132 12.31 -12.38 -42.20
N ILE A 133 13.38 -13.15 -42.20
CA ILE A 133 13.84 -13.84 -43.43
C ILE A 133 12.90 -14.98 -43.77
N VAL A 134 12.59 -15.12 -45.07
CA VAL A 134 11.88 -16.27 -45.65
C VAL A 134 12.84 -17.08 -46.50
N SER A 135 13.69 -16.41 -47.29
CA SER A 135 14.65 -17.06 -48.16
C SER A 135 15.92 -16.22 -48.28
N SER A 136 17.08 -16.87 -48.21
CA SER A 136 18.39 -16.23 -48.38
C SER A 136 18.84 -16.17 -49.86
N ASN A 137 17.99 -16.52 -50.82
CA ASN A 137 18.34 -16.47 -52.25
C ASN A 137 18.55 -15.01 -52.70
N GLU A 138 19.74 -14.72 -53.22
CA GLU A 138 20.19 -13.38 -53.67
C GLU A 138 19.90 -13.12 -55.14
N GLU A 139 19.37 -14.07 -55.89
CA GLU A 139 19.13 -13.99 -57.32
C GLU A 139 18.10 -12.90 -57.63
N GLY A 140 18.46 -12.04 -58.59
CA GLY A 140 17.58 -10.90 -59.03
C GLY A 140 17.54 -9.71 -58.09
N LEU A 141 18.46 -9.65 -57.10
CA LEU A 141 18.58 -8.53 -56.16
C LEU A 141 19.75 -7.61 -56.51
N THR A 142 19.60 -6.32 -56.21
CA THR A 142 20.71 -5.34 -56.27
C THR A 142 21.61 -5.47 -55.05
N ASP A 143 22.85 -4.95 -55.12
CA ASP A 143 23.83 -5.03 -54.01
C ASP A 143 23.25 -4.46 -52.69
N GLN A 144 22.51 -3.36 -52.74
CA GLN A 144 21.87 -2.81 -51.56
C GLN A 144 20.75 -3.69 -50.99
N GLN A 145 20.02 -4.41 -51.85
CA GLN A 145 18.99 -5.36 -51.40
C GLN A 145 19.62 -6.59 -50.81
N ILE A 146 20.73 -7.04 -51.36
CA ILE A 146 21.54 -8.17 -50.81
C ILE A 146 22.10 -7.81 -49.45
N GLU A 147 22.64 -6.62 -49.26
CA GLU A 147 23.14 -6.12 -48.00
C GLU A 147 22.05 -6.18 -46.90
N TRP A 148 20.87 -5.66 -47.22
CA TRP A 148 19.74 -5.72 -46.27
C TRP A 148 19.26 -7.15 -46.02
N LEU A 149 19.20 -8.01 -47.02
CA LEU A 149 18.82 -9.42 -46.85
C LEU A 149 19.79 -10.13 -45.94
N ARG A 150 21.11 -9.97 -46.15
CA ARG A 150 22.17 -10.54 -45.31
C ARG A 150 22.09 -10.00 -43.87
N ARG A 151 21.74 -8.73 -43.71
CA ARG A 151 21.56 -8.14 -42.40
C ARG A 151 20.37 -8.78 -41.67
N VAL A 152 19.23 -8.95 -42.33
CA VAL A 152 18.04 -9.62 -41.75
C VAL A 152 18.39 -11.07 -41.41
N ALA A 153 19.16 -11.78 -42.29
CA ALA A 153 19.60 -13.14 -42.03
C ALA A 153 20.54 -13.27 -40.82
N LYS A 154 21.44 -12.29 -40.64
CA LYS A 154 22.39 -12.26 -39.51
C LYS A 154 21.74 -11.96 -38.20
N GLU A 155 20.76 -11.03 -38.17
CA GLU A 155 20.05 -10.59 -36.97
C GLU A 155 18.79 -11.42 -36.71
N GLU A 156 18.49 -12.43 -37.56
CA GLU A 156 17.29 -13.27 -37.61
C GLU A 156 16.01 -12.46 -37.87
N ARG A 157 15.89 -11.28 -37.25
CA ARG A 157 14.79 -10.34 -37.45
C ARG A 157 15.20 -8.89 -37.12
N ILE A 158 14.63 -7.93 -37.83
CA ILE A 158 14.89 -6.50 -37.67
C ILE A 158 13.54 -5.78 -37.48
N LEU A 159 13.49 -4.78 -36.59
CA LEU A 159 12.31 -3.93 -36.48
C LEU A 159 12.06 -3.17 -37.80
N LYS A 160 10.81 -3.19 -38.30
CA LYS A 160 10.44 -2.48 -39.54
C LYS A 160 10.84 -0.99 -39.53
N LYS A 161 10.79 -0.32 -38.38
CA LYS A 161 11.20 1.09 -38.23
C LYS A 161 12.70 1.32 -38.41
N ASP A 162 13.52 0.29 -38.17
CA ASP A 162 14.99 0.35 -38.32
C ASP A 162 15.43 -0.02 -39.74
N PHE A 163 14.47 -0.43 -40.58
CA PHE A 163 14.69 -0.70 -42.00
C PHE A 163 14.58 0.63 -42.80
N ARG A 164 15.71 1.25 -43.09
CA ARG A 164 15.79 2.62 -43.58
C ARG A 164 15.17 2.86 -44.97
N SER A 165 15.09 1.84 -45.82
CA SER A 165 14.56 1.97 -47.18
C SER A 165 13.25 1.24 -47.37
N LYS A 166 12.17 2.00 -47.52
CA LYS A 166 10.83 1.45 -47.74
C LYS A 166 10.71 0.72 -49.11
N SER A 167 11.34 1.24 -50.17
CA SER A 167 11.32 0.64 -51.51
C SER A 167 12.06 -0.71 -51.57
N ILE A 168 13.19 -0.81 -50.87
CA ILE A 168 13.94 -2.09 -50.77
C ILE A 168 13.08 -3.11 -49.98
N LEU A 169 12.45 -2.71 -48.90
CA LEU A 169 11.60 -3.61 -48.11
C LEU A 169 10.42 -4.13 -48.93
N GLU A 170 9.72 -3.27 -49.66
CA GLU A 170 8.60 -3.63 -50.51
C GLU A 170 9.03 -4.62 -51.63
N LYS A 171 10.24 -4.41 -52.20
CA LYS A 171 10.78 -5.31 -53.20
C LYS A 171 11.17 -6.67 -52.66
N LEU A 172 11.80 -6.69 -51.47
CA LEU A 172 12.14 -7.96 -50.79
C LEU A 172 10.91 -8.76 -50.36
N ILE A 173 9.82 -8.07 -49.96
CA ILE A 173 8.52 -8.71 -49.69
C ILE A 173 7.92 -9.29 -50.97
N ALA A 174 7.88 -8.50 -52.06
CA ALA A 174 7.30 -8.89 -53.34
C ALA A 174 8.03 -10.11 -53.94
N LEU A 175 9.33 -10.29 -53.65
CA LEU A 175 10.14 -11.44 -54.08
C LEU A 175 10.13 -12.56 -53.07
N GLU A 176 9.30 -12.52 -52.03
CA GLU A 176 9.17 -13.50 -50.95
C GLU A 176 10.50 -13.80 -50.21
N ARG A 177 11.44 -12.83 -50.16
CA ARG A 177 12.69 -12.96 -49.47
C ARG A 177 12.52 -12.70 -47.97
N VAL A 178 11.62 -11.79 -47.61
CA VAL A 178 11.29 -11.43 -46.24
C VAL A 178 9.78 -11.33 -46.05
N LYS A 179 9.31 -11.52 -44.82
CA LYS A 179 7.92 -11.31 -44.43
C LYS A 179 7.82 -10.31 -43.29
N LEU A 180 6.66 -9.67 -43.17
CA LEU A 180 6.34 -8.84 -42.02
C LEU A 180 5.62 -9.65 -40.96
N VAL A 181 6.18 -9.69 -39.77
CA VAL A 181 5.58 -10.35 -38.60
C VAL A 181 5.18 -9.27 -37.60
N LYS A 182 3.93 -9.28 -37.19
CA LYS A 182 3.35 -8.36 -36.24
C LYS A 182 3.32 -9.03 -34.87
N GLU A 183 4.13 -8.56 -33.94
CA GLU A 183 4.16 -9.06 -32.57
C GLU A 183 3.62 -8.02 -31.61
N GLU A 184 3.02 -8.53 -30.53
CA GLU A 184 2.53 -7.67 -29.46
C GLU A 184 3.70 -7.03 -28.70
N LYS A 185 3.72 -5.70 -28.65
CA LYS A 185 4.74 -4.94 -27.94
C LYS A 185 4.40 -4.82 -26.46
N ARG A 186 5.25 -5.33 -25.59
CA ARG A 186 5.21 -5.02 -24.17
C ARG A 186 5.78 -3.63 -23.93
N ARG A 187 4.92 -2.70 -23.42
CA ARG A 187 5.33 -1.31 -23.14
C ARG A 187 6.25 -1.17 -21.93
N LEU A 188 6.21 -2.15 -21.02
CA LEU A 188 7.08 -2.19 -19.85
C LEU A 188 8.34 -3.00 -20.18
N THR A 189 9.48 -2.32 -20.33
CA THR A 189 10.77 -2.98 -20.53
C THR A 189 11.41 -3.21 -19.16
N ILE A 190 11.59 -4.47 -18.81
CA ILE A 190 12.41 -4.86 -17.66
C ILE A 190 13.80 -5.13 -18.20
N LYS A 191 14.82 -4.47 -17.64
CA LYS A 191 16.21 -4.74 -18.04
C LYS A 191 16.53 -6.20 -17.74
N SER A 192 16.92 -6.95 -18.75
CA SER A 192 17.44 -8.29 -18.57
C SER A 192 18.81 -8.20 -17.89
N SER A 193 18.91 -8.73 -16.71
CA SER A 193 20.20 -8.93 -16.03
C SER A 193 20.59 -10.41 -16.18
N PRO A 194 21.89 -10.73 -16.18
CA PRO A 194 22.35 -12.13 -16.24
C PRO A 194 21.68 -12.97 -15.16
N MET A 195 21.34 -14.20 -15.50
CA MET A 195 20.73 -15.14 -14.56
C MET A 195 21.68 -15.38 -13.38
N GLU A 196 21.23 -15.11 -12.16
CA GLU A 196 22.04 -15.29 -10.96
C GLU A 196 21.84 -16.72 -10.42
N THR A 197 22.96 -17.42 -10.16
CA THR A 197 22.88 -18.69 -9.45
C THR A 197 22.34 -18.48 -8.05
N PRO A 198 21.37 -19.29 -7.61
CA PRO A 198 20.79 -19.14 -6.28
C PRO A 198 21.86 -19.24 -5.19
N LYS A 199 21.82 -18.30 -4.23
CA LYS A 199 22.74 -18.28 -3.07
C LYS A 199 22.55 -19.54 -2.22
N ALA A 200 23.62 -20.01 -1.61
CA ALA A 200 23.54 -21.09 -0.62
C ALA A 200 22.67 -20.62 0.56
N LEU A 201 21.73 -21.46 0.97
CA LEU A 201 20.86 -21.20 2.10
C LEU A 201 21.58 -21.48 3.42
N THR A 202 21.35 -20.65 4.42
CA THR A 202 21.72 -20.99 5.81
C THR A 202 20.82 -22.09 6.34
N GLU A 203 21.26 -22.78 7.40
CA GLU A 203 20.42 -23.80 8.07
C GLU A 203 19.07 -23.24 8.54
N ASP A 204 19.06 -22.02 9.08
CA ASP A 204 17.82 -21.37 9.53
C ASP A 204 16.85 -21.13 8.38
N GLN A 205 17.36 -20.70 7.22
CA GLN A 205 16.56 -20.51 6.00
C GLN A 205 16.01 -21.83 5.46
N GLN A 206 16.82 -22.90 5.46
CA GLN A 206 16.39 -24.25 5.04
C GLN A 206 15.26 -24.75 5.97
N LYS A 207 15.45 -24.64 7.28
CA LYS A 207 14.43 -25.01 8.29
C LYS A 207 13.16 -24.19 8.11
N ALA A 208 13.28 -22.88 7.83
CA ALA A 208 12.14 -22.00 7.60
C ALA A 208 11.32 -22.41 6.39
N ILE A 209 11.97 -22.70 5.25
CA ILE A 209 11.33 -23.18 4.04
C ILE A 209 10.61 -24.51 4.29
N GLN A 210 11.31 -25.46 4.91
CA GLN A 210 10.74 -26.78 5.22
C GLN A 210 9.54 -26.66 6.16
N SER A 211 9.66 -25.87 7.22
CA SER A 211 8.56 -25.62 8.17
C SER A 211 7.34 -24.98 7.48
N PHE A 212 7.57 -24.06 6.56
CA PHE A 212 6.46 -23.49 5.78
C PHE A 212 5.80 -24.57 4.92
N LEU A 213 6.56 -25.33 4.17
CA LEU A 213 6.03 -26.34 3.21
C LEU A 213 5.26 -27.45 3.93
N THR A 214 5.72 -27.90 5.10
CA THR A 214 5.08 -28.97 5.88
C THR A 214 3.93 -28.52 6.76
N SER A 215 3.82 -27.22 7.05
CA SER A 215 2.75 -26.68 7.90
C SER A 215 1.38 -26.81 7.24
N SER A 216 0.36 -27.19 8.00
CA SER A 216 -1.05 -27.20 7.59
C SER A 216 -1.73 -25.83 7.69
N LYS A 217 -1.07 -24.82 8.21
CA LYS A 217 -1.64 -23.47 8.38
C LYS A 217 -1.74 -22.75 7.05
N GLU A 218 -2.90 -22.16 6.76
CA GLU A 218 -3.11 -21.33 5.56
C GLU A 218 -2.22 -20.07 5.58
N THR A 219 -2.13 -19.42 6.74
CA THR A 219 -1.32 -18.22 6.95
C THR A 219 -0.16 -18.52 7.90
N THR A 220 1.05 -18.11 7.53
CA THR A 220 2.26 -18.26 8.33
C THR A 220 2.97 -16.92 8.49
N LEU A 221 3.37 -16.58 9.72
CA LEU A 221 4.20 -15.43 10.02
C LEU A 221 5.68 -15.85 10.03
N LEU A 222 6.48 -15.19 9.17
CA LEU A 222 7.93 -15.28 9.15
C LEU A 222 8.50 -14.02 9.83
N GLU A 223 8.81 -14.15 11.12
CA GLU A 223 9.48 -13.11 11.88
C GLU A 223 11.00 -13.27 11.70
N GLY A 224 11.64 -12.27 11.13
CA GLY A 224 13.07 -12.36 10.89
C GLY A 224 13.76 -11.02 11.10
N VAL A 225 14.83 -11.00 11.88
CA VAL A 225 15.62 -9.78 12.10
C VAL A 225 16.07 -9.14 10.79
N THR A 226 16.33 -7.84 10.83
CA THR A 226 16.84 -7.14 9.65
C THR A 226 18.17 -7.76 9.20
N GLY A 227 18.25 -8.16 7.92
CA GLY A 227 19.44 -8.83 7.38
C GLY A 227 19.48 -10.36 7.60
N SER A 228 18.39 -10.98 8.04
CA SER A 228 18.27 -12.45 8.15
C SER A 228 18.06 -13.18 6.81
N GLY A 229 17.88 -12.42 5.71
CA GLY A 229 17.69 -12.99 4.39
C GLY A 229 16.29 -13.52 4.10
N LYS A 230 15.26 -12.93 4.66
CA LYS A 230 13.85 -13.23 4.34
C LYS A 230 13.57 -13.30 2.86
N THR A 231 14.15 -12.39 2.08
CA THR A 231 13.95 -12.33 0.62
C THR A 231 14.39 -13.61 -0.08
N GLU A 232 15.47 -14.26 0.37
CA GLU A 232 15.91 -15.53 -0.21
C GLU A 232 14.90 -16.65 0.08
N VAL A 233 14.31 -16.67 1.28
CA VAL A 233 13.21 -17.59 1.63
C VAL A 233 12.02 -17.38 0.70
N TYR A 234 11.64 -16.13 0.43
CA TYR A 234 10.54 -15.80 -0.50
C TYR A 234 10.81 -16.32 -1.90
N LEU A 235 12.03 -16.11 -2.43
CA LEU A 235 12.40 -16.55 -3.76
C LEU A 235 12.39 -18.07 -3.89
N ARG A 236 12.90 -18.80 -2.89
CA ARG A 236 12.90 -20.28 -2.88
C ARG A 236 11.49 -20.85 -2.81
N LEU A 237 10.63 -20.25 -2.01
CA LEU A 237 9.22 -20.65 -1.97
C LEU A 237 8.53 -20.34 -3.30
N ALA A 238 8.78 -19.17 -3.90
CA ALA A 238 8.24 -18.84 -5.22
C ALA A 238 8.71 -19.84 -6.29
N GLU A 239 9.98 -20.21 -6.32
CA GLU A 239 10.53 -21.26 -7.21
C GLU A 239 9.77 -22.59 -7.03
N HIS A 240 9.61 -23.03 -5.79
CA HIS A 240 8.91 -24.26 -5.47
C HIS A 240 7.47 -24.27 -6.01
N TYR A 241 6.70 -23.18 -5.76
CA TYR A 241 5.31 -23.11 -6.22
C TYR A 241 5.21 -23.05 -7.75
N ILE A 242 6.11 -22.34 -8.42
CA ILE A 242 6.14 -22.25 -9.89
C ILE A 242 6.49 -23.58 -10.53
N GLN A 243 7.45 -24.32 -9.98
CA GLN A 243 7.82 -25.66 -10.44
C GLN A 243 6.64 -26.63 -10.33
N ASN A 244 5.77 -26.44 -9.34
CA ASN A 244 4.53 -27.19 -9.15
C ASN A 244 3.33 -26.63 -9.94
N GLY A 245 3.56 -25.80 -10.96
CA GLY A 245 2.52 -25.27 -11.85
C GLY A 245 1.61 -24.20 -11.23
N LYS A 246 1.94 -23.72 -10.03
CA LYS A 246 1.19 -22.66 -9.33
C LYS A 246 1.73 -21.28 -9.67
N SER A 247 0.92 -20.25 -9.37
CA SER A 247 1.31 -18.84 -9.49
C SER A 247 1.56 -18.23 -8.11
N VAL A 248 2.37 -17.15 -8.11
CA VAL A 248 2.78 -16.47 -6.89
C VAL A 248 2.43 -14.98 -6.97
N LEU A 249 1.82 -14.47 -5.92
CA LEU A 249 1.57 -13.04 -5.73
C LEU A 249 2.49 -12.52 -4.62
N PHE A 250 3.35 -11.57 -4.96
CA PHE A 250 4.28 -10.95 -4.04
C PHE A 250 3.93 -9.48 -3.83
N LEU A 251 3.44 -9.16 -2.65
CA LEU A 251 3.10 -7.80 -2.26
C LEU A 251 4.25 -7.17 -1.47
N VAL A 252 4.60 -5.96 -1.85
CA VAL A 252 5.60 -5.14 -1.17
C VAL A 252 5.01 -3.76 -0.86
N PRO A 253 5.47 -3.09 0.20
CA PRO A 253 5.13 -1.68 0.38
C PRO A 253 5.50 -0.86 -0.86
N GLU A 254 4.68 0.12 -1.22
CA GLU A 254 4.87 0.89 -2.46
C GLU A 254 6.27 1.51 -2.57
N ILE A 255 6.81 1.99 -1.44
CA ILE A 255 8.16 2.56 -1.33
C ILE A 255 9.29 1.51 -1.43
N SER A 256 9.00 0.24 -1.18
CA SER A 256 9.98 -0.87 -1.26
C SER A 256 10.05 -1.49 -2.67
N LEU A 257 9.09 -1.17 -3.56
CA LEU A 257 9.09 -1.64 -4.94
C LEU A 257 10.10 -0.83 -5.77
N THR A 258 11.37 -0.98 -5.46
CA THR A 258 12.47 -0.30 -6.14
C THR A 258 12.90 -1.06 -7.41
N PRO A 259 13.57 -0.40 -8.37
CA PRO A 259 14.17 -1.08 -9.51
C PRO A 259 15.10 -2.22 -9.11
N MET A 260 15.83 -2.05 -8.00
CA MET A 260 16.73 -3.07 -7.47
C MET A 260 15.97 -4.33 -7.00
N MET A 261 14.81 -4.16 -6.38
CA MET A 261 13.95 -5.29 -5.99
C MET A 261 13.40 -6.00 -7.23
N ILE A 262 12.92 -5.23 -8.21
CA ILE A 262 12.46 -5.76 -9.49
C ILE A 262 13.58 -6.51 -10.21
N GLU A 263 14.77 -5.93 -10.25
CA GLU A 263 15.96 -6.55 -10.84
C GLU A 263 16.33 -7.86 -10.15
N TYR A 264 16.29 -7.89 -8.81
CA TYR A 264 16.61 -9.08 -8.01
C TYR A 264 15.69 -10.26 -8.33
N PHE A 265 14.38 -10.01 -8.49
CA PHE A 265 13.43 -11.03 -8.93
C PHE A 265 13.61 -11.36 -10.42
N SER A 266 13.87 -10.34 -11.26
CA SER A 266 14.03 -10.54 -12.70
C SER A 266 15.21 -11.44 -13.05
N ARG A 267 16.28 -11.41 -12.28
CA ARG A 267 17.44 -12.29 -12.45
C ARG A 267 17.11 -13.79 -12.35
N ARG A 268 16.00 -14.14 -11.65
CA ARG A 268 15.56 -15.54 -11.49
C ARG A 268 14.35 -15.92 -12.34
N PHE A 269 13.49 -14.95 -12.69
CA PHE A 269 12.16 -15.23 -13.23
C PHE A 269 11.80 -14.40 -14.46
N ILE A 270 12.77 -13.92 -15.23
CA ILE A 270 12.68 -12.86 -16.27
C ILE A 270 11.35 -12.86 -17.06
N GLU A 271 10.97 -13.96 -17.68
CA GLU A 271 9.82 -14.02 -18.57
C GLU A 271 8.48 -14.22 -17.84
N LYS A 272 8.52 -14.68 -16.59
CA LYS A 272 7.34 -15.07 -15.79
C LYS A 272 6.82 -13.97 -14.88
N ILE A 273 7.48 -12.79 -14.86
CA ILE A 273 7.15 -11.69 -13.95
C ILE A 273 6.24 -10.68 -14.62
N ALA A 274 5.21 -10.25 -13.89
CA ALA A 274 4.47 -9.03 -14.12
C ALA A 274 4.64 -8.06 -12.94
N ILE A 275 4.66 -6.75 -13.23
CA ILE A 275 4.84 -5.71 -12.23
C ILE A 275 3.62 -4.82 -12.21
N LEU A 276 3.06 -4.58 -11.00
CA LEU A 276 1.89 -3.73 -10.82
C LEU A 276 2.12 -2.68 -9.73
N HIS A 277 2.17 -1.39 -10.12
CA HIS A 277 2.25 -0.26 -9.19
C HIS A 277 1.54 0.98 -9.72
N SER A 278 1.38 1.99 -8.85
CA SER A 278 0.62 3.21 -9.14
C SER A 278 1.14 4.01 -10.35
N GLU A 279 2.45 4.07 -10.55
CA GLU A 279 3.11 4.91 -11.56
C GLU A 279 3.18 4.31 -12.97
N LEU A 280 2.80 3.05 -13.15
CA LEU A 280 2.69 2.50 -14.49
C LEU A 280 1.66 3.31 -15.30
N THR A 281 2.00 3.62 -16.54
CA THR A 281 1.06 4.25 -17.46
C THR A 281 -0.17 3.36 -17.67
N PRO A 282 -1.32 3.92 -18.07
CA PRO A 282 -2.51 3.11 -18.35
C PRO A 282 -2.26 1.98 -19.35
N GLY A 283 -1.42 2.23 -20.36
CA GLY A 283 -1.04 1.21 -21.35
C GLY A 283 -0.19 0.08 -20.74
N GLN A 284 0.78 0.42 -19.90
CA GLN A 284 1.60 -0.57 -19.22
C GLN A 284 0.76 -1.43 -18.26
N LYS A 285 -0.15 -0.80 -17.48
CA LYS A 285 -1.08 -1.54 -16.61
C LYS A 285 -1.97 -2.50 -17.40
N TYR A 286 -2.42 -2.07 -18.59
CA TYR A 286 -3.23 -2.89 -19.47
C TYR A 286 -2.44 -4.10 -20.00
N ASP A 287 -1.22 -3.89 -20.49
CA ASP A 287 -0.36 -4.97 -20.99
C ASP A 287 -0.05 -6.00 -19.90
N GLU A 288 0.35 -5.54 -18.71
CA GLU A 288 0.64 -6.44 -17.59
C GLU A 288 -0.61 -7.20 -17.11
N TYR A 289 -1.77 -6.54 -17.03
CA TYR A 289 -3.03 -7.19 -16.68
C TYR A 289 -3.38 -8.33 -17.64
N ARG A 290 -3.26 -8.10 -18.95
CA ARG A 290 -3.51 -9.14 -19.98
C ARG A 290 -2.53 -10.29 -19.88
N ARG A 291 -1.24 -10.03 -19.68
CA ARG A 291 -0.22 -11.07 -19.48
C ARG A 291 -0.51 -11.94 -18.26
N ILE A 292 -1.03 -11.34 -17.18
CA ILE A 292 -1.43 -12.07 -15.99
C ILE A 292 -2.69 -12.92 -16.29
N ALA A 293 -3.70 -12.32 -16.86
CA ALA A 293 -4.97 -12.99 -17.18
C ALA A 293 -4.80 -14.15 -18.18
N SER A 294 -3.91 -14.00 -19.17
CA SER A 294 -3.58 -15.08 -20.11
C SER A 294 -2.79 -16.23 -19.46
N GLY A 295 -2.10 -15.97 -18.34
CA GLY A 295 -1.23 -16.93 -17.65
C GLY A 295 0.22 -16.93 -18.16
N GLN A 296 0.61 -15.97 -19.00
CA GLN A 296 2.00 -15.75 -19.41
C GLN A 296 2.86 -15.34 -18.20
N ALA A 297 2.34 -14.46 -17.33
CA ALA A 297 3.01 -14.14 -16.07
C ALA A 297 2.55 -15.11 -14.97
N LYS A 298 3.51 -15.73 -14.30
CA LYS A 298 3.29 -16.65 -13.17
C LYS A 298 3.59 -15.99 -11.83
N ILE A 299 4.34 -14.90 -11.83
CA ILE A 299 4.66 -14.11 -10.63
C ILE A 299 4.16 -12.70 -10.87
N VAL A 300 3.41 -12.19 -9.91
CA VAL A 300 3.04 -10.77 -9.85
C VAL A 300 3.75 -10.14 -8.67
N ILE A 301 4.51 -9.08 -8.93
CA ILE A 301 5.13 -8.26 -7.89
C ILE A 301 4.45 -6.91 -7.93
N GLY A 302 3.99 -6.45 -6.78
CA GLY A 302 3.34 -5.14 -6.78
C GLY A 302 3.02 -4.60 -5.39
N ALA A 303 2.53 -3.36 -5.41
CA ALA A 303 2.01 -2.72 -4.22
C ALA A 303 0.61 -3.28 -3.85
N ARG A 304 0.01 -2.72 -2.81
CA ARG A 304 -1.31 -3.12 -2.28
C ARG A 304 -2.34 -3.53 -3.36
N SER A 305 -2.48 -2.73 -4.42
CA SER A 305 -3.48 -2.97 -5.47
C SER A 305 -3.21 -4.21 -6.33
N ALA A 306 -1.99 -4.74 -6.32
CA ALA A 306 -1.66 -5.98 -7.02
C ALA A 306 -2.39 -7.20 -6.44
N ILE A 307 -2.98 -7.08 -5.24
CA ILE A 307 -3.83 -8.12 -4.64
C ILE A 307 -5.02 -8.51 -5.53
N PHE A 308 -5.43 -7.66 -6.46
CA PHE A 308 -6.52 -7.91 -7.40
C PHE A 308 -6.06 -8.54 -8.74
N ALA A 309 -4.79 -8.83 -8.89
CA ALA A 309 -4.26 -9.42 -10.11
C ALA A 309 -4.95 -10.75 -10.46
N PRO A 310 -5.41 -10.95 -11.72
CA PRO A 310 -6.16 -12.13 -12.15
C PRO A 310 -5.24 -13.32 -12.43
N LEU A 311 -4.46 -13.72 -11.43
CA LEU A 311 -3.57 -14.88 -11.52
C LEU A 311 -4.37 -16.18 -11.64
N LYS A 312 -3.94 -17.05 -12.54
CA LYS A 312 -4.47 -18.41 -12.65
C LYS A 312 -3.68 -19.35 -11.73
N ASN A 313 -4.38 -20.30 -11.10
CA ASN A 313 -3.77 -21.30 -10.21
C ASN A 313 -2.90 -20.68 -9.10
N LEU A 314 -3.42 -19.66 -8.42
CA LEU A 314 -2.71 -19.02 -7.32
C LEU A 314 -2.38 -20.05 -6.22
N GLY A 315 -1.12 -20.12 -5.80
CA GLY A 315 -0.65 -21.07 -4.79
C GLY A 315 -0.01 -20.39 -3.58
N LEU A 316 0.59 -19.22 -3.78
CA LEU A 316 1.29 -18.51 -2.72
C LEU A 316 1.06 -17.01 -2.82
N ILE A 317 0.73 -16.39 -1.67
CA ILE A 317 0.65 -14.96 -1.49
C ILE A 317 1.69 -14.56 -0.45
N ILE A 318 2.62 -13.70 -0.79
CA ILE A 318 3.65 -13.18 0.12
C ILE A 318 3.34 -11.70 0.38
N LEU A 319 3.32 -11.30 1.65
CA LEU A 319 3.29 -9.91 2.06
C LEU A 319 4.59 -9.60 2.80
N ASP A 320 5.48 -8.86 2.16
CA ASP A 320 6.69 -8.39 2.82
C ASP A 320 6.42 -7.13 3.62
N GLU A 321 7.12 -6.97 4.77
CA GLU A 321 6.89 -5.89 5.73
C GLU A 321 5.39 -5.74 6.07
N GLU A 322 4.73 -6.85 6.45
CA GLU A 322 3.27 -6.98 6.61
C GLU A 322 2.64 -5.94 7.56
N HIS A 323 3.47 -5.40 8.49
CA HIS A 323 3.07 -4.38 9.46
C HIS A 323 2.85 -2.99 8.86
N VAL A 324 3.21 -2.79 7.58
CA VAL A 324 3.18 -1.46 6.96
C VAL A 324 1.76 -1.02 6.64
N GLU A 325 1.40 0.17 7.12
CA GLU A 325 0.05 0.73 6.99
C GLU A 325 -0.41 0.94 5.55
N THR A 326 0.51 1.04 4.57
CA THR A 326 0.14 1.22 3.16
C THR A 326 -0.62 0.04 2.56
N TYR A 327 -0.69 -1.10 3.26
CA TYR A 327 -1.57 -2.22 2.90
C TYR A 327 -3.05 -1.94 3.17
N LYS A 328 -3.38 -0.92 3.95
CA LYS A 328 -4.73 -0.38 4.15
C LYS A 328 -5.02 0.73 3.15
N GLN A 329 -6.21 0.72 2.54
CA GLN A 329 -6.68 1.83 1.69
C GLN A 329 -7.51 2.82 2.51
N GLU A 330 -7.18 4.09 2.40
CA GLU A 330 -7.89 5.17 3.14
C GLU A 330 -9.23 5.55 2.49
N ASN A 331 -9.33 5.44 1.17
CA ASN A 331 -10.55 5.75 0.42
C ASN A 331 -11.40 4.49 0.21
N ALA A 332 -12.71 4.66 0.10
CA ALA A 332 -13.64 3.55 -0.14
C ALA A 332 -13.36 2.84 -1.50
N PRO A 333 -13.38 1.51 -1.52
CA PRO A 333 -13.45 0.60 -0.37
C PRO A 333 -12.19 0.69 0.50
N CYS A 334 -12.37 0.83 1.81
CA CYS A 334 -11.27 0.94 2.76
C CYS A 334 -10.66 -0.45 3.05
N TYR A 335 -10.28 -1.19 2.01
CA TYR A 335 -9.80 -2.57 2.15
C TYR A 335 -8.38 -2.65 2.71
N HIS A 336 -8.11 -3.75 3.40
CA HIS A 336 -6.76 -4.16 3.79
C HIS A 336 -6.30 -5.33 2.91
N ALA A 337 -5.10 -5.24 2.34
CA ALA A 337 -4.59 -6.28 1.43
C ALA A 337 -4.53 -7.68 2.07
N LEU A 338 -4.22 -7.76 3.37
CA LEU A 338 -4.20 -9.05 4.09
C LEU A 338 -5.59 -9.70 4.17
N GLU A 339 -6.66 -8.92 4.37
CA GLU A 339 -8.02 -9.48 4.44
C GLU A 339 -8.45 -9.98 3.05
N VAL A 340 -8.08 -9.26 1.99
CA VAL A 340 -8.28 -9.74 0.61
C VAL A 340 -7.44 -10.99 0.34
N ALA A 341 -6.19 -11.03 0.82
CA ALA A 341 -5.32 -12.20 0.68
C ALA A 341 -5.91 -13.44 1.36
N LYS A 342 -6.45 -13.30 2.58
CA LYS A 342 -7.10 -14.39 3.31
C LYS A 342 -8.32 -14.94 2.55
N TRP A 343 -9.15 -14.03 2.05
CA TRP A 343 -10.29 -14.44 1.24
C TRP A 343 -9.84 -15.21 -0.01
N ARG A 344 -8.85 -14.67 -0.74
CA ARG A 344 -8.29 -15.32 -1.93
C ARG A 344 -7.65 -16.67 -1.61
N ALA A 345 -6.89 -16.74 -0.52
CA ALA A 345 -6.25 -17.99 -0.09
C ALA A 345 -7.27 -19.07 0.17
N LYS A 346 -8.34 -18.74 0.86
CA LYS A 346 -9.45 -19.67 1.16
C LYS A 346 -10.17 -20.15 -0.11
N GLU A 347 -10.51 -19.23 -1.02
CA GLU A 347 -11.29 -19.55 -2.23
C GLU A 347 -10.43 -20.22 -3.32
N GLU A 348 -9.17 -19.85 -3.45
CA GLU A 348 -8.25 -20.33 -4.50
C GLU A 348 -7.32 -21.45 -4.01
N GLY A 349 -7.39 -21.84 -2.74
CA GLY A 349 -6.52 -22.87 -2.15
C GLY A 349 -5.04 -22.45 -2.08
N ALA A 350 -4.78 -21.16 -1.90
CA ALA A 350 -3.44 -20.61 -1.79
C ALA A 350 -2.98 -20.54 -0.33
N ARG A 351 -1.68 -20.36 -0.11
CA ARG A 351 -1.11 -20.13 1.22
C ARG A 351 -0.56 -18.71 1.31
N ILE A 352 -0.54 -18.19 2.54
CA ILE A 352 -0.06 -16.83 2.82
C ILE A 352 1.21 -16.91 3.67
N LEU A 353 2.23 -16.15 3.26
CA LEU A 353 3.43 -15.89 4.03
C LEU A 353 3.51 -14.39 4.35
N LEU A 354 3.47 -14.08 5.64
CA LEU A 354 3.64 -12.72 6.16
C LEU A 354 5.08 -12.55 6.63
N GLY A 355 5.83 -11.63 6.05
CA GLY A 355 7.21 -11.39 6.44
C GLY A 355 7.39 -10.05 7.13
N SER A 356 8.09 -10.03 8.27
CA SER A 356 8.44 -8.79 8.97
C SER A 356 9.61 -8.99 9.95
N ALA A 357 10.34 -7.90 10.20
CA ALA A 357 11.28 -7.84 11.31
C ALA A 357 10.61 -7.35 12.60
N THR A 358 9.52 -6.63 12.45
CA THR A 358 8.70 -6.05 13.54
C THR A 358 7.23 -6.29 13.20
N PRO A 359 6.73 -7.52 13.31
CA PRO A 359 5.36 -7.86 12.96
C PRO A 359 4.32 -6.95 13.61
N SER A 360 3.15 -6.83 13.00
CA SER A 360 2.01 -6.21 13.68
C SER A 360 1.63 -7.01 14.91
N LEU A 361 1.18 -6.33 15.96
CA LEU A 361 0.77 -7.02 17.21
C LEU A 361 -0.35 -8.02 16.95
N GLU A 362 -1.24 -7.72 16.02
CA GLU A 362 -2.34 -8.59 15.60
C GLU A 362 -1.83 -9.88 14.96
N SER A 363 -0.87 -9.78 14.04
CA SER A 363 -0.28 -10.97 13.38
C SER A 363 0.50 -11.83 14.36
N ARG A 364 1.30 -11.20 15.21
CA ARG A 364 2.05 -11.92 16.22
C ARG A 364 1.15 -12.58 17.26
N ALA A 365 0.11 -11.91 17.72
CA ALA A 365 -0.86 -12.50 18.65
C ALA A 365 -1.55 -13.73 18.05
N ARG A 366 -1.92 -13.69 16.78
CA ARG A 366 -2.50 -14.85 16.07
C ARG A 366 -1.49 -16.00 15.91
N ALA A 367 -0.23 -15.67 15.65
CA ALA A 367 0.84 -16.67 15.56
C ALA A 367 1.07 -17.36 16.92
N LEU A 368 1.19 -16.60 18.00
CA LEU A 368 1.37 -17.15 19.35
C LEU A 368 0.16 -17.97 19.85
N LYS A 369 -1.06 -17.63 19.40
CA LYS A 369 -2.27 -18.41 19.66
C LYS A 369 -2.41 -19.64 18.75
N GLY A 370 -1.46 -19.91 17.86
CA GLY A 370 -1.51 -21.03 16.92
C GLY A 370 -2.56 -20.90 15.82
N VAL A 371 -3.15 -19.70 15.63
CA VAL A 371 -4.05 -19.41 14.49
C VAL A 371 -3.22 -19.35 13.21
N TYR A 372 -2.07 -18.66 13.25
CA TYR A 372 -1.07 -18.66 12.18
C TYR A 372 0.05 -19.64 12.46
N GLY A 373 0.69 -20.16 11.44
CA GLY A 373 2.00 -20.76 11.56
C GLY A 373 3.02 -19.69 12.00
N TYR A 374 4.05 -20.11 12.74
CA TYR A 374 5.09 -19.20 13.22
C TYR A 374 6.47 -19.74 12.88
N ILE A 375 7.26 -18.93 12.20
CA ILE A 375 8.65 -19.23 11.82
C ILE A 375 9.51 -18.03 12.21
N GLN A 376 10.66 -18.32 12.84
CA GLN A 376 11.59 -17.28 13.27
C GLN A 376 12.95 -17.43 12.60
N LEU A 377 13.48 -16.33 12.05
CA LEU A 377 14.86 -16.18 11.59
C LEU A 377 15.60 -15.24 12.55
N ALA A 378 16.16 -15.81 13.59
CA ALA A 378 16.78 -15.05 14.68
C ALA A 378 18.14 -14.45 14.32
N ASN A 379 18.87 -15.07 13.37
CA ASN A 379 20.25 -14.74 13.07
C ASN A 379 20.37 -13.88 11.81
N ARG A 380 21.32 -12.93 11.81
CA ARG A 380 21.73 -12.19 10.60
C ARG A 380 22.65 -13.06 9.75
N ILE A 381 22.57 -12.94 8.41
CA ILE A 381 23.47 -13.68 7.49
C ILE A 381 24.92 -13.24 7.68
N HIS A 382 25.14 -11.94 7.78
CA HIS A 382 26.44 -11.38 8.12
C HIS A 382 26.53 -11.19 9.63
N GLN A 383 27.49 -11.82 10.28
CA GLN A 383 27.70 -11.78 11.75
C GLN A 383 28.16 -10.39 12.26
N GLY A 384 27.72 -9.30 11.64
CA GLY A 384 27.95 -7.95 12.12
C GLY A 384 27.25 -7.73 13.48
N ALA A 385 27.99 -7.21 14.45
CA ALA A 385 27.42 -6.79 15.72
C ALA A 385 26.28 -5.78 15.48
N LEU A 386 25.27 -5.79 16.37
CA LEU A 386 24.29 -4.71 16.40
C LEU A 386 25.00 -3.36 16.53
N PRO A 387 24.49 -2.31 15.87
CA PRO A 387 25.09 -0.99 16.01
C PRO A 387 25.01 -0.54 17.46
N GLU A 388 26.05 0.16 17.89
CA GLU A 388 26.06 0.81 19.20
C GLU A 388 24.96 1.89 19.21
N THR A 389 24.03 1.78 20.15
CA THR A 389 22.87 2.68 20.19
C THR A 389 22.86 3.48 21.47
N GLU A 390 22.81 4.81 21.32
CA GLU A 390 22.71 5.77 22.42
C GLU A 390 21.36 6.47 22.41
N ILE A 391 20.67 6.45 23.55
CA ILE A 391 19.46 7.24 23.78
C ILE A 391 19.88 8.54 24.43
N ILE A 392 19.60 9.67 23.78
CA ILE A 392 19.96 10.99 24.26
C ILE A 392 18.73 11.65 24.86
N ASP A 393 18.84 11.95 26.15
CA ASP A 393 17.85 12.73 26.87
C ASP A 393 17.99 14.22 26.54
N LEU A 394 17.03 14.74 25.80
CA LEU A 394 16.99 16.17 25.46
C LEU A 394 16.55 17.09 26.61
N LEU A 395 16.14 16.51 27.75
CA LEU A 395 15.87 17.26 28.98
C LEU A 395 17.13 17.51 29.81
N ASN A 396 18.19 16.71 29.58
CA ASN A 396 19.45 16.86 30.27
C ASN A 396 20.22 18.05 29.69
N PRO A 397 20.52 19.12 30.50
CA PRO A 397 21.25 20.28 30.03
C PRO A 397 22.63 19.98 29.44
N ASN A 398 23.26 18.90 29.89
CA ASN A 398 24.57 18.47 29.39
C ASN A 398 24.53 17.84 28.00
N SER A 399 23.32 17.39 27.56
CA SER A 399 23.11 16.85 26.23
C SER A 399 22.81 17.93 25.20
N VAL A 400 22.36 19.10 25.64
CA VAL A 400 21.96 20.21 24.76
C VAL A 400 23.18 20.88 24.16
N ASP A 401 23.20 21.03 22.85
CA ASP A 401 24.21 21.79 22.14
C ASP A 401 23.85 23.29 22.15
N LYS A 402 24.78 24.13 22.58
CA LYS A 402 24.56 25.60 22.59
C LYS A 402 24.49 26.18 21.19
N ASP A 403 25.12 25.51 20.22
CA ASP A 403 25.15 25.95 18.82
C ASP A 403 24.07 25.35 17.96
N SER A 404 23.27 24.40 18.49
CA SER A 404 22.20 23.74 17.74
C SER A 404 20.90 23.62 18.53
N VAL A 405 19.79 23.96 17.88
CA VAL A 405 18.47 23.81 18.46
C VAL A 405 17.90 22.40 18.22
N LEU A 406 18.44 21.66 17.24
CA LEU A 406 17.91 20.37 16.78
C LEU A 406 18.80 19.19 17.14
N PHE A 407 20.11 19.40 17.22
CA PHE A 407 21.05 18.32 17.47
C PHE A 407 21.64 18.42 18.87
N SER A 408 21.77 17.28 19.52
CA SER A 408 22.51 17.15 20.76
C SER A 408 24.02 17.25 20.49
N LEU A 409 24.76 17.54 21.54
CA LEU A 409 26.22 17.62 21.47
C LEU A 409 26.84 16.29 21.00
N SER A 410 26.35 15.14 21.51
CA SER A 410 26.82 13.80 21.14
C SER A 410 26.56 13.50 19.66
N LEU A 411 25.33 13.78 19.18
CA LEU A 411 24.99 13.52 17.78
C LEU A 411 25.80 14.41 16.83
N ARG A 412 25.93 15.73 17.14
CA ARG A 412 26.73 16.65 16.33
C ARG A 412 28.20 16.23 16.24
N LYS A 413 28.79 15.81 17.37
CA LYS A 413 30.15 15.28 17.40
C LYS A 413 30.30 14.03 16.54
N ALA A 414 29.37 13.07 16.66
CA ALA A 414 29.36 11.85 15.87
C ALA A 414 29.20 12.16 14.36
N MET A 415 28.34 13.13 14.00
CA MET A 415 28.19 13.58 12.62
C MET A 415 29.50 14.13 12.06
N LYS A 416 30.22 14.97 12.83
CA LYS A 416 31.50 15.50 12.42
C LYS A 416 32.52 14.37 12.21
N GLU A 417 32.62 13.43 13.16
CA GLU A 417 33.55 12.29 13.07
C GLU A 417 33.28 11.41 11.83
N ALA A 418 31.99 11.20 11.48
CA ALA A 418 31.62 10.44 10.30
C ALA A 418 31.98 11.18 9.00
N LEU A 419 31.71 12.48 8.93
CA LEU A 419 32.05 13.31 7.78
C LEU A 419 33.57 13.39 7.57
N ASP A 420 34.35 13.56 8.64
CA ASP A 420 35.84 13.59 8.59
C ASP A 420 36.40 12.25 8.03
N LYS A 421 35.71 11.12 8.28
CA LYS A 421 36.03 9.78 7.74
C LYS A 421 35.45 9.51 6.36
N LYS A 422 34.72 10.45 5.75
CA LYS A 422 33.98 10.29 4.49
C LYS A 422 32.97 9.15 4.55
N GLU A 423 32.33 8.99 5.67
CA GLU A 423 31.27 8.03 5.92
C GLU A 423 29.92 8.71 5.77
N GLN A 424 28.89 7.93 5.42
CA GLN A 424 27.57 8.46 5.17
C GLN A 424 26.69 8.45 6.43
N ILE A 425 25.79 9.43 6.51
CA ILE A 425 24.90 9.67 7.64
C ILE A 425 23.44 9.61 7.16
N VAL A 426 22.58 9.00 7.97
CA VAL A 426 21.12 9.04 7.77
C VAL A 426 20.49 9.75 8.96
N LEU A 427 19.72 10.82 8.70
CA LEU A 427 18.95 11.54 9.71
C LEU A 427 17.46 11.30 9.48
N LEU A 428 16.81 10.74 10.49
CA LEU A 428 15.40 10.38 10.45
C LEU A 428 14.57 11.29 11.34
N LEU A 429 13.45 11.77 10.75
CA LEU A 429 12.41 12.48 11.48
C LEU A 429 11.11 11.71 11.33
N ASN A 430 10.45 11.36 12.43
CA ASN A 430 9.15 10.72 12.40
C ASN A 430 8.03 11.75 12.16
N ARG A 431 7.85 12.18 10.88
CA ARG A 431 6.81 13.14 10.51
C ARG A 431 5.64 12.42 9.84
N ARG A 432 4.62 12.07 10.62
CA ARG A 432 3.28 11.79 10.11
C ARG A 432 2.27 12.56 10.95
N GLY A 433 1.41 13.37 10.29
CA GLY A 433 0.29 14.08 10.89
C GLY A 433 0.62 15.46 11.47
N TYR A 434 -0.25 16.41 11.17
CA TYR A 434 -0.18 17.83 11.57
C TYR A 434 -0.93 18.12 12.88
N ALA A 435 -1.15 17.14 13.76
CA ALA A 435 -1.78 17.42 15.03
C ALA A 435 -0.76 18.08 15.98
N PRO A 436 -0.78 19.41 16.19
CA PRO A 436 0.05 20.02 17.21
C PRO A 436 -0.41 19.48 18.56
N TYR A 437 0.51 19.04 19.36
CA TYR A 437 0.29 18.63 20.75
C TYR A 437 1.03 19.56 21.69
N VAL A 438 0.66 19.53 22.96
CA VAL A 438 1.37 20.27 24.00
C VAL A 438 2.23 19.32 24.81
N SER A 439 3.52 19.66 24.94
CA SER A 439 4.46 18.92 25.81
C SER A 439 5.27 19.88 26.68
N CYS A 440 5.63 19.40 27.85
CA CYS A 440 6.52 20.15 28.73
C CYS A 440 7.99 19.96 28.30
N ARG A 441 8.68 21.04 28.02
CA ARG A 441 10.11 21.00 27.67
C ARG A 441 11.04 20.79 28.83
N LYS A 442 10.52 20.85 30.08
CA LYS A 442 11.33 20.64 31.29
C LYS A 442 11.31 19.17 31.75
N CYS A 443 10.15 18.47 31.62
CA CYS A 443 10.02 17.09 32.13
C CYS A 443 9.50 16.10 31.09
N GLY A 444 9.23 16.53 29.84
CA GLY A 444 8.73 15.65 28.77
C GLY A 444 7.24 15.31 28.88
N TYR A 445 6.52 15.78 29.89
CA TYR A 445 5.11 15.45 30.07
C TYR A 445 4.30 15.82 28.84
N VAL A 446 3.48 14.85 28.36
CA VAL A 446 2.55 15.04 27.25
C VAL A 446 1.13 14.92 27.78
N PHE A 447 0.27 15.89 27.44
CA PHE A 447 -1.12 15.89 27.87
C PHE A 447 -1.89 14.80 27.13
N LYS A 448 -2.41 13.83 27.88
CA LYS A 448 -3.15 12.69 27.37
C LYS A 448 -4.62 12.73 27.77
N CYS A 449 -5.47 12.09 26.98
CA CYS A 449 -6.87 11.88 27.31
C CYS A 449 -7.00 10.88 28.47
N PRO A 450 -7.72 11.19 29.53
CA PRO A 450 -7.88 10.31 30.68
C PRO A 450 -8.63 9.00 30.34
N THR A 451 -9.49 9.04 29.32
CA THR A 451 -10.28 7.87 28.92
C THR A 451 -9.57 7.00 27.86
N CYS A 452 -8.86 7.63 26.92
CA CYS A 452 -8.29 6.91 25.76
C CYS A 452 -6.79 6.71 25.86
N ASP A 453 -6.10 7.35 26.81
CA ASP A 453 -4.63 7.37 27.01
C ASP A 453 -3.82 7.76 25.75
N ILE A 454 -4.43 8.50 24.83
CA ILE A 454 -3.79 9.09 23.66
C ILE A 454 -3.48 10.56 23.89
N ALA A 455 -2.46 11.08 23.20
CA ALA A 455 -2.12 12.49 23.26
C ALA A 455 -3.29 13.37 22.79
N LEU A 456 -3.54 14.45 23.51
CA LEU A 456 -4.57 15.43 23.15
C LEU A 456 -4.04 16.36 22.05
N SER A 457 -4.86 16.62 21.05
CA SER A 457 -4.56 17.55 19.96
C SER A 457 -4.81 18.99 20.37
N TYR A 458 -3.86 19.87 20.10
CA TYR A 458 -3.97 21.30 20.42
C TYR A 458 -4.66 22.05 19.28
N HIS A 459 -5.75 22.70 19.59
CA HIS A 459 -6.49 23.60 18.70
C HIS A 459 -6.08 25.04 18.97
N LYS A 460 -5.39 25.65 18.00
CA LYS A 460 -4.83 27.01 18.17
C LYS A 460 -5.90 28.10 18.25
N GLU A 461 -7.01 27.94 17.52
CA GLU A 461 -8.11 28.91 17.46
C GLU A 461 -8.80 29.05 18.82
N ASP A 462 -9.11 27.93 19.46
CA ASP A 462 -9.86 27.88 20.73
C ASP A 462 -8.93 27.82 21.95
N GLN A 463 -7.62 27.59 21.74
CA GLN A 463 -6.62 27.30 22.77
C GLN A 463 -7.00 26.07 23.65
N MET A 464 -7.64 25.09 23.07
CA MET A 464 -8.12 23.88 23.74
C MET A 464 -7.29 22.67 23.37
N LEU A 465 -7.22 21.71 24.30
CA LEU A 465 -6.74 20.35 24.04
C LEU A 465 -7.95 19.44 23.88
N LYS A 466 -8.05 18.71 22.75
CA LYS A 466 -9.19 17.85 22.44
C LYS A 466 -8.75 16.41 22.14
N CYS A 467 -9.54 15.46 22.59
CA CYS A 467 -9.42 14.07 22.22
C CYS A 467 -10.36 13.78 21.04
N HIS A 468 -9.80 13.38 19.90
CA HIS A 468 -10.61 13.06 18.71
C HIS A 468 -11.19 11.64 18.72
N HIS A 469 -11.04 10.88 19.83
CA HIS A 469 -11.65 9.58 20.00
C HIS A 469 -12.94 9.60 20.82
N CYS A 470 -12.99 10.42 21.89
CA CYS A 470 -14.11 10.45 22.81
C CYS A 470 -14.64 11.86 23.09
N ASP A 471 -14.15 12.84 22.37
CA ASP A 471 -14.50 14.26 22.49
C ASP A 471 -14.20 14.89 23.86
N PHE A 472 -13.29 14.31 24.64
CA PHE A 472 -12.80 14.94 25.86
C PHE A 472 -12.10 16.26 25.51
N VAL A 473 -12.48 17.34 26.19
CA VAL A 473 -11.97 18.70 25.97
C VAL A 473 -11.47 19.30 27.28
N MET A 474 -10.30 19.93 27.22
CA MET A 474 -9.77 20.72 28.32
C MET A 474 -9.10 21.99 27.81
N GLN A 475 -9.09 23.05 28.61
CA GLN A 475 -8.33 24.25 28.29
C GLN A 475 -6.84 23.94 28.26
N ALA A 476 -6.11 24.46 27.26
CA ALA A 476 -4.67 24.25 27.19
C ALA A 476 -3.99 24.86 28.43
N PRO A 477 -3.36 24.06 29.29
CA PRO A 477 -2.82 24.56 30.54
C PRO A 477 -1.62 25.48 30.28
N LYS A 478 -1.40 26.41 31.19
CA LYS A 478 -0.26 27.34 31.17
C LYS A 478 0.94 26.77 31.92
N VAL A 479 0.72 25.76 32.73
CA VAL A 479 1.68 25.17 33.65
C VAL A 479 1.64 23.65 33.51
N CYS A 480 2.79 23.01 33.52
CA CYS A 480 2.89 21.55 33.52
C CYS A 480 2.40 20.97 34.84
N PRO A 481 1.44 20.01 34.85
CA PRO A 481 0.94 19.43 36.08
C PRO A 481 1.96 18.57 36.80
N GLU A 482 2.96 18.03 36.10
CA GLU A 482 3.96 17.14 36.67
C GLU A 482 5.11 17.90 37.36
N CYS A 483 5.61 19.01 36.77
CA CYS A 483 6.80 19.69 37.28
C CYS A 483 6.62 21.18 37.51
N GLY A 484 5.44 21.73 37.37
CA GLY A 484 5.15 23.16 37.61
C GLY A 484 5.77 24.14 36.58
N SER A 485 6.41 23.65 35.52
CA SER A 485 7.05 24.49 34.52
C SER A 485 6.06 25.17 33.60
N THR A 486 6.29 26.44 33.25
CA THR A 486 5.57 27.18 32.21
C THR A 486 6.11 26.95 30.80
N TYR A 487 7.20 26.17 30.66
CA TYR A 487 7.89 25.92 29.39
C TYR A 487 7.19 24.83 28.58
N LEU A 488 6.03 25.18 28.01
CA LEU A 488 5.20 24.27 27.22
C LEU A 488 5.42 24.53 25.73
N SER A 489 5.71 23.47 24.97
CA SER A 489 5.88 23.52 23.51
C SER A 489 4.60 23.19 22.78
N LYS A 490 4.25 23.99 21.78
CA LYS A 490 3.06 23.86 20.94
C LYS A 490 3.41 23.59 19.46
N GLN A 491 4.65 23.16 19.12
CA GLN A 491 5.13 23.07 17.73
C GLN A 491 5.91 21.80 17.43
N GLY A 492 5.75 21.32 16.17
CA GLY A 492 6.64 20.34 15.52
C GLY A 492 7.52 20.98 14.42
N PHE A 493 8.59 20.29 13.97
CA PHE A 493 9.43 20.77 12.85
C PHE A 493 9.39 19.80 11.66
N GLY A 494 9.80 20.30 10.46
CA GLY A 494 9.91 19.52 9.22
C GLY A 494 11.35 19.10 8.91
N THR A 495 11.49 18.23 7.93
CA THR A 495 12.77 17.80 7.33
C THR A 495 13.55 18.97 6.74
N GLU A 496 12.86 20.01 6.25
CA GLU A 496 13.45 21.27 5.76
C GLU A 496 14.31 21.94 6.81
N ARG A 497 13.79 22.06 8.03
CA ARG A 497 14.52 22.68 9.14
C ARG A 497 15.75 21.86 9.57
N ILE A 498 15.69 20.53 9.42
CA ILE A 498 16.87 19.67 9.65
C ILE A 498 17.93 19.95 8.58
N GLU A 499 17.52 20.07 7.33
CA GLU A 499 18.43 20.38 6.21
C GLU A 499 19.09 21.74 6.36
N GLU A 500 18.33 22.77 6.72
CA GLU A 500 18.83 24.11 7.02
C GLU A 500 19.88 24.09 8.15
N GLU A 501 19.57 23.38 9.23
CA GLU A 501 20.46 23.28 10.38
C GLU A 501 21.73 22.47 10.06
N VAL A 502 21.62 21.40 9.28
CA VAL A 502 22.80 20.64 8.78
C VAL A 502 23.67 21.53 7.90
N THR A 503 23.07 22.27 6.97
CA THR A 503 23.80 23.17 6.07
C THR A 503 24.52 24.27 6.85
N ARG A 504 23.91 24.79 7.92
CA ARG A 504 24.51 25.80 8.80
C ARG A 504 25.71 25.24 9.58
N LEU A 505 25.59 24.01 10.12
CA LEU A 505 26.65 23.40 10.96
C LEU A 505 27.75 22.73 10.14
N PHE A 506 27.43 22.23 8.96
CA PHE A 506 28.34 21.49 8.08
C PHE A 506 28.25 22.00 6.63
N PRO A 507 28.70 23.20 6.33
CA PRO A 507 28.50 23.86 5.02
C PRO A 507 29.18 23.13 3.85
N HIS A 508 30.13 22.23 4.12
CA HIS A 508 30.80 21.42 3.09
C HIS A 508 30.12 20.05 2.85
N ALA A 509 29.20 19.66 3.71
CA ALA A 509 28.49 18.37 3.56
C ALA A 509 27.40 18.47 2.50
N LYS A 510 27.37 17.50 1.58
CA LYS A 510 26.31 17.38 0.58
C LYS A 510 25.11 16.66 1.17
N THR A 511 23.98 17.34 1.19
CA THR A 511 22.72 16.80 1.70
C THR A 511 21.79 16.34 0.59
N LEU A 512 21.02 15.30 0.85
CA LEU A 512 19.86 14.89 0.06
C LEU A 512 18.65 14.76 0.99
N ARG A 513 17.49 15.26 0.53
CA ARG A 513 16.25 15.17 1.29
C ARG A 513 15.26 14.24 0.60
N LEU A 514 14.61 13.39 1.38
CA LEU A 514 13.58 12.47 0.93
C LEU A 514 12.37 12.49 1.87
N ASP A 515 11.35 13.25 1.49
CA ASP A 515 10.08 13.36 2.19
C ASP A 515 8.88 13.25 1.23
N SER A 516 7.66 13.37 1.77
CA SER A 516 6.43 13.26 0.98
C SER A 516 6.31 14.32 -0.12
N ASP A 517 6.95 15.49 0.04
CA ASP A 517 6.85 16.58 -0.93
C ASP A 517 7.80 16.36 -2.11
N VAL A 518 8.99 15.83 -1.84
CA VAL A 518 9.98 15.44 -2.86
C VAL A 518 9.56 14.15 -3.56
N SER A 519 8.87 13.26 -2.84
CA SER A 519 8.49 11.92 -3.33
C SER A 519 7.24 11.87 -4.19
N LYS A 520 6.62 13.01 -4.54
CA LYS A 520 5.44 13.06 -5.42
C LYS A 520 5.65 12.37 -6.76
N VAL A 521 6.90 12.21 -7.18
CA VAL A 521 7.29 11.44 -8.37
C VAL A 521 8.34 10.41 -7.97
N ARG A 522 8.02 9.12 -8.12
CA ARG A 522 8.92 7.98 -7.79
C ARG A 522 10.30 8.10 -8.45
N GLN A 523 10.38 8.63 -9.68
CA GLN A 523 11.64 8.87 -10.35
C GLN A 523 12.57 9.80 -9.57
N ASN A 524 12.02 10.73 -8.76
CA ASN A 524 12.82 11.58 -7.89
C ASN A 524 13.35 10.78 -6.70
N VAL A 525 12.53 9.91 -6.11
CA VAL A 525 12.95 8.99 -5.03
C VAL A 525 14.11 8.12 -5.50
N GLU A 526 13.96 7.47 -6.65
CA GLU A 526 15.00 6.60 -7.23
C GLU A 526 16.29 7.34 -7.52
N LYS A 527 16.20 8.56 -8.08
CA LYS A 527 17.38 9.40 -8.34
C LYS A 527 18.12 9.78 -7.05
N VAL A 528 17.36 10.18 -6.02
CA VAL A 528 17.94 10.55 -4.71
C VAL A 528 18.64 9.35 -4.09
N LEU A 529 17.99 8.19 -4.08
CA LEU A 529 18.54 6.97 -3.48
C LEU A 529 19.78 6.46 -4.24
N LYS A 530 19.78 6.50 -5.59
CA LYS A 530 20.94 6.14 -6.41
C LYS A 530 22.11 7.09 -6.17
N LYS A 531 21.88 8.41 -6.12
CA LYS A 531 22.93 9.39 -5.80
C LYS A 531 23.55 9.10 -4.44
N PHE A 532 22.71 8.82 -3.43
CA PHE A 532 23.23 8.48 -2.11
C PHE A 532 23.99 7.16 -2.10
N GLN A 533 23.49 6.13 -2.79
CA GLN A 533 24.19 4.84 -2.93
C GLN A 533 25.54 4.97 -3.65
N ASN A 534 25.63 5.85 -4.64
CA ASN A 534 26.87 6.14 -5.37
C ASN A 534 27.83 7.09 -4.59
N GLN A 535 27.50 7.41 -3.33
CA GLN A 535 28.28 8.32 -2.48
C GLN A 535 28.43 9.75 -3.07
N GLU A 536 27.43 10.20 -3.85
CA GLU A 536 27.39 11.56 -4.37
C GLU A 536 26.94 12.59 -3.30
N ALA A 537 26.43 12.09 -2.16
CA ALA A 537 26.07 12.89 -0.99
C ALA A 537 26.46 12.20 0.32
N ASP A 538 26.69 13.02 1.34
CA ASP A 538 27.20 12.62 2.64
C ASP A 538 26.08 12.35 3.65
N ILE A 539 25.00 13.14 3.59
CA ILE A 539 23.89 13.07 4.54
C ILE A 539 22.55 12.90 3.79
N LEU A 540 21.80 11.88 4.19
CA LEU A 540 20.44 11.66 3.72
C LEU A 540 19.45 11.99 4.85
N ILE A 541 18.58 12.97 4.61
CA ILE A 541 17.58 13.45 5.56
C ILE A 541 16.20 13.02 5.08
N GLY A 542 15.37 12.48 5.97
CA GLY A 542 13.98 12.18 5.59
C GLY A 542 13.14 11.50 6.65
N THR A 543 12.02 10.95 6.20
CA THR A 543 11.04 10.30 7.05
C THR A 543 11.18 8.77 7.01
N GLN A 544 10.15 8.04 7.42
CA GLN A 544 10.11 6.56 7.39
C GLN A 544 10.51 5.94 6.04
N MET A 545 10.42 6.70 4.94
CA MET A 545 10.79 6.20 3.60
C MET A 545 12.25 5.76 3.52
N ILE A 546 13.15 6.45 4.23
CA ILE A 546 14.59 6.13 4.22
C ILE A 546 14.89 4.90 5.09
N ALA A 547 14.07 4.66 6.10
CA ALA A 547 14.24 3.53 7.01
C ALA A 547 13.90 2.17 6.35
N LYS A 548 13.36 2.15 5.12
CA LYS A 548 12.84 0.93 4.46
C LYS A 548 13.55 0.61 3.14
N GLY A 549 13.77 -0.67 2.87
CA GLY A 549 14.06 -1.21 1.53
C GLY A 549 15.45 -0.99 0.92
N HIS A 550 16.36 -0.20 1.54
CA HIS A 550 17.65 0.13 0.94
C HIS A 550 18.83 -0.40 1.76
N ASP A 551 19.87 -0.84 1.07
CA ASP A 551 21.12 -1.28 1.69
C ASP A 551 22.25 -0.31 1.32
N PHE A 552 22.62 0.54 2.29
CA PHE A 552 23.68 1.52 2.14
C PHE A 552 24.91 1.02 2.91
N GLN A 553 25.90 0.53 2.21
CA GLN A 553 27.08 -0.09 2.84
C GLN A 553 27.98 0.89 3.57
N ASN A 554 27.97 2.18 3.18
CA ASN A 554 28.82 3.22 3.77
C ASN A 554 28.13 4.04 4.88
N VAL A 555 26.87 3.71 5.24
CA VAL A 555 26.16 4.37 6.34
C VAL A 555 26.64 3.80 7.66
N THR A 556 27.40 4.60 8.40
CA THR A 556 27.92 4.25 9.73
C THR A 556 27.19 4.95 10.85
N LEU A 557 26.50 6.07 10.57
CA LEU A 557 25.77 6.86 11.55
C LEU A 557 24.30 7.01 11.17
N VAL A 558 23.43 6.71 12.11
CA VAL A 558 21.98 6.97 12.01
C VAL A 558 21.54 7.84 13.17
N GLY A 559 20.90 8.98 12.90
CA GLY A 559 20.30 9.85 13.89
C GLY A 559 18.78 9.89 13.79
N VAL A 560 18.06 9.50 14.84
CA VAL A 560 16.62 9.78 15.01
C VAL A 560 16.51 11.11 15.74
N VAL A 561 16.13 12.16 15.00
CA VAL A 561 16.26 13.56 15.49
C VAL A 561 15.26 13.87 16.60
N LEU A 562 14.04 13.33 16.54
CA LEU A 562 13.02 13.50 17.57
C LEU A 562 12.08 12.29 17.58
N ALA A 563 12.35 11.32 18.44
CA ALA A 563 11.57 10.09 18.53
C ALA A 563 10.13 10.33 19.06
N ASP A 564 9.96 11.35 19.89
CA ASP A 564 8.69 11.69 20.55
C ASP A 564 7.55 12.05 19.60
N MET A 565 7.86 12.57 18.41
CA MET A 565 6.82 12.92 17.43
C MET A 565 5.91 11.74 17.07
N GLY A 566 6.45 10.52 17.09
CA GLY A 566 5.64 9.31 16.88
C GLY A 566 4.73 8.99 18.05
N LEU A 567 5.23 9.18 19.27
CA LEU A 567 4.51 8.88 20.52
C LEU A 567 3.37 9.84 20.81
N THR A 568 3.46 11.05 20.29
CA THR A 568 2.48 12.12 20.53
C THR A 568 1.36 12.16 19.49
N MET A 569 1.37 11.23 18.55
CA MET A 569 0.26 11.06 17.61
C MET A 569 -0.99 10.57 18.36
N PRO A 570 -2.18 11.15 18.08
CA PRO A 570 -3.43 10.72 18.71
C PRO A 570 -3.92 9.39 18.12
N SER A 571 -3.18 8.32 18.35
CA SER A 571 -3.46 6.97 17.85
C SER A 571 -3.05 5.92 18.88
N PHE A 572 -3.87 4.90 19.05
CA PHE A 572 -3.53 3.74 19.90
C PHE A 572 -2.32 2.95 19.36
N ARG A 573 -1.90 3.20 18.11
CA ARG A 573 -0.73 2.58 17.46
C ARG A 573 0.55 3.40 17.60
N SER A 574 0.52 4.53 18.32
CA SER A 574 1.65 5.45 18.41
C SER A 574 2.93 4.81 18.94
N SER A 575 2.81 4.00 20.00
CA SER A 575 3.94 3.26 20.58
C SER A 575 4.48 2.19 19.64
N GLU A 576 3.60 1.44 18.98
CA GLU A 576 3.97 0.42 17.99
C GLU A 576 4.70 1.02 16.80
N ARG A 577 4.16 2.10 16.22
CA ARG A 577 4.77 2.84 15.10
C ARG A 577 6.15 3.37 15.47
N THR A 578 6.28 3.93 16.67
CA THR A 578 7.56 4.49 17.16
C THR A 578 8.59 3.40 17.37
N PHE A 579 8.20 2.29 18.01
CA PHE A 579 9.07 1.11 18.17
C PHE A 579 9.56 0.59 16.81
N GLN A 580 8.65 0.39 15.86
CA GLN A 580 8.96 -0.10 14.51
C GLN A 580 9.95 0.82 13.78
N LEU A 581 9.70 2.14 13.85
CA LEU A 581 10.58 3.13 13.21
C LEU A 581 11.99 3.10 13.81
N ILE A 582 12.10 3.13 15.14
CA ILE A 582 13.39 3.12 15.82
C ILE A 582 14.15 1.83 15.49
N THR A 583 13.48 0.68 15.57
CA THR A 583 14.09 -0.63 15.26
C THR A 583 14.59 -0.69 13.81
N GLN A 584 13.81 -0.18 12.86
CA GLN A 584 14.21 -0.11 11.46
C GLN A 584 15.35 0.86 11.22
N ALA A 585 15.33 2.03 11.89
CA ALA A 585 16.38 3.04 11.81
C ALA A 585 17.72 2.51 12.34
N VAL A 586 17.71 1.98 13.55
CA VAL A 586 18.89 1.35 14.18
C VAL A 586 19.45 0.24 13.29
N GLY A 587 18.56 -0.58 12.71
CA GLY A 587 18.95 -1.66 11.79
C GLY A 587 19.62 -1.21 10.48
N ARG A 588 19.72 0.10 10.19
CA ARG A 588 20.39 0.65 9.00
C ARG A 588 21.87 0.96 9.23
N ALA A 589 22.25 1.27 10.45
CA ALA A 589 23.64 1.57 10.77
C ALA A 589 24.53 0.32 10.70
N GLY A 590 25.70 0.43 10.06
CA GLY A 590 26.72 -0.62 10.07
C GLY A 590 26.35 -1.90 9.32
N ARG A 591 25.69 -1.79 8.17
CA ARG A 591 25.41 -2.96 7.30
C ARG A 591 26.62 -3.45 6.49
N GLY A 592 27.62 -2.60 6.33
CA GLY A 592 28.89 -2.97 5.71
C GLY A 592 29.85 -3.64 6.70
N THR A 593 31.12 -3.55 6.42
CA THR A 593 32.21 -4.08 7.28
C THR A 593 32.52 -3.19 8.48
N LYS A 594 32.01 -1.94 8.48
CA LYS A 594 32.26 -0.94 9.52
C LYS A 594 31.21 -1.05 10.64
N LYS A 595 31.64 -0.78 11.88
CA LYS A 595 30.72 -0.71 13.02
C LYS A 595 29.81 0.51 12.86
N GLY A 596 28.50 0.31 13.03
CA GLY A 596 27.52 1.37 13.00
C GLY A 596 27.22 1.96 14.37
N LYS A 597 26.84 3.25 14.39
CA LYS A 597 26.31 3.94 15.58
C LYS A 597 24.92 4.48 15.29
N ALA A 598 24.04 4.41 16.26
CA ALA A 598 22.71 5.00 16.18
C ALA A 598 22.45 5.91 17.38
N PHE A 599 21.98 7.12 17.13
CA PHE A 599 21.62 8.10 18.15
C PHE A 599 20.11 8.36 18.10
N ILE A 600 19.46 8.25 19.25
CA ILE A 600 18.01 8.47 19.37
C ILE A 600 17.77 9.62 20.30
N GLN A 601 17.46 10.80 19.77
CA GLN A 601 17.15 11.98 20.55
C GLN A 601 15.68 12.00 20.96
N THR A 602 15.40 12.22 22.23
CA THR A 602 14.06 12.14 22.78
C THR A 602 13.90 12.97 24.05
N TYR A 603 12.70 13.51 24.28
CA TYR A 603 12.28 14.06 25.57
C TYR A 603 11.69 12.98 26.51
N MET A 604 11.52 11.75 26.02
CA MET A 604 10.91 10.63 26.75
C MET A 604 11.85 9.41 26.80
N PRO A 605 13.08 9.54 27.34
CA PRO A 605 14.09 8.48 27.29
C PRO A 605 13.70 7.20 28.03
N THR A 606 12.78 7.30 28.98
CA THR A 606 12.29 6.16 29.77
C THR A 606 11.12 5.42 29.11
N HIS A 607 10.53 5.98 28.04
CA HIS A 607 9.39 5.35 27.38
C HIS A 607 9.76 3.99 26.78
N TYR A 608 8.96 2.95 27.07
CA TYR A 608 9.27 1.57 26.70
C TYR A 608 9.47 1.38 25.20
N ALA A 609 8.69 2.06 24.34
CA ALA A 609 8.83 1.96 22.88
C ALA A 609 10.20 2.50 22.39
N VAL A 610 10.74 3.53 23.04
CA VAL A 610 12.07 4.09 22.73
C VAL A 610 13.16 3.14 23.22
N ARG A 611 13.10 2.74 24.48
CA ARG A 611 14.12 1.88 25.12
C ARG A 611 14.24 0.52 24.43
N LEU A 612 13.11 -0.13 24.18
CA LEU A 612 13.07 -1.45 23.56
C LEU A 612 13.34 -1.38 22.05
N GLY A 613 12.90 -0.30 21.37
CA GLY A 613 13.23 -0.06 19.98
C GLY A 613 14.73 0.14 19.75
N ALA A 614 15.41 0.88 20.65
CA ALA A 614 16.86 1.04 20.64
C ALA A 614 17.61 -0.29 20.78
N LYS A 615 17.08 -1.21 21.58
CA LYS A 615 17.62 -2.56 21.80
C LYS A 615 17.14 -3.58 20.75
N GLN A 616 16.20 -3.20 19.88
CA GLN A 616 15.51 -4.09 18.95
C GLN A 616 14.80 -5.27 19.67
N ASP A 617 14.35 -5.04 20.90
CA ASP A 617 13.70 -6.06 21.73
C ASP A 617 12.18 -6.07 21.52
N TYR A 618 11.77 -6.74 20.46
CA TYR A 618 10.36 -6.83 20.08
C TYR A 618 9.56 -7.70 21.06
N ALA A 619 10.16 -8.72 21.67
CA ALA A 619 9.46 -9.63 22.56
C ALA A 619 8.92 -8.91 23.81
N HIS A 620 9.76 -8.15 24.49
CA HIS A 620 9.33 -7.36 25.67
C HIS A 620 8.41 -6.19 25.26
N PHE A 621 8.67 -5.55 24.12
CA PHE A 621 7.75 -4.53 23.59
C PHE A 621 6.34 -5.10 23.39
N PHE A 622 6.23 -6.25 22.74
CA PHE A 622 4.96 -6.93 22.50
C PHE A 622 4.20 -7.21 23.82
N GLN A 623 4.87 -7.69 24.84
CA GLN A 623 4.23 -8.00 26.15
C GLN A 623 3.64 -6.74 26.79
N ILE A 624 4.40 -5.64 26.84
CA ILE A 624 3.96 -4.38 27.46
C ILE A 624 2.80 -3.77 26.68
N GLU A 625 2.95 -3.67 25.37
CA GLU A 625 1.94 -3.06 24.51
C GLU A 625 0.63 -3.87 24.49
N MET A 626 0.72 -5.20 24.48
CA MET A 626 -0.47 -6.06 24.55
C MET A 626 -1.24 -5.88 25.84
N ASN A 627 -0.57 -5.69 26.98
CA ASN A 627 -1.24 -5.39 28.25
C ASN A 627 -1.97 -4.04 28.20
N SER A 628 -1.36 -3.01 27.65
CA SER A 628 -1.98 -1.70 27.45
C SER A 628 -3.24 -1.82 26.57
N ARG A 629 -3.15 -2.50 25.44
CA ARG A 629 -4.29 -2.71 24.53
C ARG A 629 -5.42 -3.52 25.14
N ARG A 630 -5.09 -4.49 25.98
CA ARG A 630 -6.07 -5.27 26.73
C ARG A 630 -6.87 -4.40 27.69
N MET A 631 -6.20 -3.57 28.48
CA MET A 631 -6.85 -2.65 29.43
C MET A 631 -7.78 -1.66 28.73
N GLN A 632 -7.37 -1.16 27.57
CA GLN A 632 -8.11 -0.13 26.83
C GLN A 632 -9.05 -0.73 25.77
N GLN A 633 -9.14 -2.05 25.66
CA GLN A 633 -9.97 -2.75 24.68
C GLN A 633 -9.72 -2.25 23.25
N TYR A 634 -8.44 -2.32 22.81
CA TYR A 634 -8.03 -2.09 21.43
C TYR A 634 -7.62 -3.40 20.74
N PRO A 635 -7.55 -3.43 19.39
CA PRO A 635 -7.05 -4.61 18.68
C PRO A 635 -5.70 -5.11 19.19
N PRO A 636 -5.52 -6.45 19.34
CA PRO A 636 -6.37 -7.54 18.83
C PRO A 636 -7.47 -8.04 19.79
N TYR A 637 -7.80 -7.33 20.87
CA TYR A 637 -8.82 -7.76 21.84
C TYR A 637 -10.25 -7.40 21.39
N THR A 638 -10.39 -6.37 20.60
CA THR A 638 -11.63 -5.93 19.96
C THR A 638 -11.36 -5.61 18.49
N TYR A 639 -12.42 -5.48 17.70
CA TYR A 639 -12.38 -4.92 16.36
C TYR A 639 -12.88 -3.48 16.38
N LEU A 640 -12.54 -2.71 15.36
CA LEU A 640 -12.90 -1.32 15.25
C LEU A 640 -13.68 -1.05 13.96
N ILE A 641 -14.68 -0.17 14.03
CA ILE A 641 -15.29 0.46 12.87
C ILE A 641 -15.37 1.96 13.12
N SER A 642 -14.88 2.74 12.18
CA SER A 642 -15.05 4.19 12.18
C SER A 642 -16.17 4.59 11.22
N LEU A 643 -17.09 5.39 11.70
CA LEU A 643 -18.15 6.01 10.93
C LEU A 643 -17.81 7.49 10.78
N THR A 644 -17.48 7.94 9.57
CA THR A 644 -17.19 9.34 9.28
C THR A 644 -18.35 9.94 8.49
N LEU A 645 -18.97 10.93 9.07
CA LEU A 645 -20.12 11.66 8.51
C LEU A 645 -19.68 13.00 7.98
N THR A 646 -20.19 13.40 6.83
CA THR A 646 -19.94 14.74 6.29
C THR A 646 -21.23 15.38 5.80
N CYS A 647 -21.40 16.69 6.10
CA CYS A 647 -22.51 17.51 5.63
C CYS A 647 -22.08 18.97 5.46
N ILE A 648 -22.81 19.74 4.66
CA ILE A 648 -22.57 21.19 4.46
C ILE A 648 -22.87 21.98 5.75
N SER A 649 -23.83 21.55 6.57
CA SER A 649 -24.23 22.17 7.82
C SER A 649 -23.62 21.47 9.03
N GLU A 650 -23.05 22.22 9.97
CA GLU A 650 -22.43 21.68 11.19
C GLU A 650 -23.53 21.09 12.11
N ASP A 651 -24.62 21.79 12.33
CA ASP A 651 -25.73 21.28 13.18
C ASP A 651 -26.32 19.99 12.61
N LYS A 652 -26.55 19.94 11.29
CA LYS A 652 -27.13 18.77 10.65
C LYS A 652 -26.19 17.52 10.68
N VAL A 653 -24.88 17.70 10.58
CA VAL A 653 -23.96 16.55 10.70
C VAL A 653 -23.95 16.02 12.14
N HIS A 654 -24.08 16.91 13.12
CA HIS A 654 -24.17 16.53 14.53
C HIS A 654 -25.46 15.78 14.84
N ASP A 655 -26.62 16.30 14.40
CA ASP A 655 -27.93 15.69 14.62
C ASP A 655 -27.95 14.26 14.02
N ILE A 656 -27.45 14.09 12.80
CA ILE A 656 -27.42 12.75 12.17
C ILE A 656 -26.44 11.81 12.86
N ALA A 657 -25.34 12.32 13.42
CA ALA A 657 -24.39 11.51 14.18
C ALA A 657 -25.00 11.01 15.50
N LEU A 658 -25.79 11.85 16.17
CA LEU A 658 -26.57 11.47 17.34
C LEU A 658 -27.64 10.42 16.99
N GLU A 659 -28.41 10.65 15.91
CA GLU A 659 -29.43 9.69 15.43
C GLU A 659 -28.80 8.30 15.16
N ILE A 660 -27.62 8.25 14.55
CA ILE A 660 -26.91 7.00 14.31
C ILE A 660 -26.47 6.35 15.62
N LYS A 661 -26.00 7.13 16.59
CA LYS A 661 -25.61 6.63 17.90
C LYS A 661 -26.82 6.00 18.60
N GLU A 662 -27.95 6.68 18.63
CA GLU A 662 -29.20 6.16 19.20
C GLU A 662 -29.62 4.84 18.53
N MET A 663 -29.61 4.77 17.19
CA MET A 663 -29.90 3.54 16.46
C MET A 663 -29.00 2.36 16.84
N LEU A 664 -27.72 2.63 17.13
CA LEU A 664 -26.76 1.63 17.56
C LEU A 664 -26.97 1.20 19.02
N GLU A 665 -27.37 2.12 19.89
CA GLU A 665 -27.64 1.89 21.31
C GLU A 665 -28.95 1.10 21.50
N GLU A 666 -29.99 1.40 20.72
CA GLU A 666 -31.30 0.70 20.76
C GLU A 666 -31.19 -0.80 20.48
N GLU A 667 -30.24 -1.21 19.65
CA GLU A 667 -30.04 -2.64 19.32
C GLU A 667 -29.40 -3.46 20.46
N ASN A 668 -28.99 -2.84 21.56
CA ASN A 668 -28.42 -3.47 22.76
C ASN A 668 -27.40 -4.58 22.43
N ILE A 669 -26.41 -4.26 21.59
CA ILE A 669 -25.40 -5.24 21.14
C ILE A 669 -24.40 -5.45 22.28
N GLU A 670 -24.27 -6.70 22.72
CA GLU A 670 -23.31 -7.10 23.75
C GLU A 670 -21.87 -6.80 23.29
N ASP A 671 -21.01 -6.32 24.19
CA ASP A 671 -19.62 -5.93 23.91
C ASP A 671 -19.44 -4.82 22.86
N LEU A 672 -20.47 -4.03 22.57
CA LEU A 672 -20.35 -2.81 21.75
C LEU A 672 -20.05 -1.61 22.64
N THR A 673 -18.97 -0.90 22.36
CA THR A 673 -18.70 0.44 22.92
C THR A 673 -18.71 1.47 21.80
N ILE A 674 -19.49 2.52 21.97
CA ILE A 674 -19.61 3.61 21.01
C ILE A 674 -18.91 4.83 21.59
N LEU A 675 -17.88 5.33 20.91
CA LEU A 675 -17.18 6.56 21.26
C LEU A 675 -17.57 7.67 20.28
N GLY A 676 -17.85 8.84 20.80
CA GLY A 676 -18.35 9.99 20.04
C GLY A 676 -19.87 10.16 20.14
N PRO A 677 -20.52 10.98 19.27
CA PRO A 677 -19.90 11.67 18.13
C PRO A 677 -18.83 12.68 18.54
N THR A 678 -17.82 12.85 17.69
CA THR A 678 -16.70 13.76 17.94
C THR A 678 -16.24 14.40 16.62
N VAL A 679 -15.77 15.65 16.73
CA VAL A 679 -15.18 16.36 15.61
C VAL A 679 -13.72 15.91 15.44
N PRO A 680 -13.33 15.34 14.31
CA PRO A 680 -11.95 14.97 14.08
C PRO A 680 -11.03 16.19 13.97
N TYR A 681 -9.70 15.99 14.02
CA TYR A 681 -8.73 17.07 13.91
C TYR A 681 -8.97 17.96 12.67
N ILE A 682 -9.36 17.36 11.54
CA ILE A 682 -9.77 18.08 10.33
C ILE A 682 -11.29 18.29 10.41
N LYS A 683 -11.68 19.42 10.97
CA LYS A 683 -13.11 19.82 11.16
C LYS A 683 -13.88 19.93 9.83
N LYS A 684 -13.21 20.25 8.72
CA LYS A 684 -13.82 20.43 7.40
C LYS A 684 -13.02 19.72 6.30
N GLN A 685 -13.71 19.04 5.42
CA GLN A 685 -13.16 18.50 4.17
C GLN A 685 -13.77 19.30 3.00
N GLY A 686 -13.02 20.26 2.47
CA GLY A 686 -13.58 21.27 1.58
C GLY A 686 -14.61 22.13 2.31
N ASN A 687 -15.85 22.19 1.77
CA ASN A 687 -16.95 22.93 2.37
C ASN A 687 -17.84 22.07 3.29
N MET A 688 -17.46 20.82 3.58
CA MET A 688 -18.26 19.90 4.38
C MET A 688 -17.70 19.75 5.79
N PHE A 689 -18.55 19.91 6.80
CA PHE A 689 -18.23 19.59 8.18
C PHE A 689 -18.16 18.09 8.38
N VAL A 690 -17.33 17.66 9.32
CA VAL A 690 -17.01 16.24 9.57
C VAL A 690 -17.32 15.91 11.02
N GLU A 691 -18.04 14.83 11.25
CA GLU A 691 -18.17 14.17 12.55
C GLU A 691 -17.88 12.68 12.45
N GLN A 692 -17.52 12.10 13.58
CA GLN A 692 -17.03 10.75 13.64
C GLN A 692 -17.54 9.99 14.86
N LEU A 693 -17.87 8.72 14.63
CA LEU A 693 -18.16 7.74 15.67
C LEU A 693 -17.13 6.60 15.55
N LEU A 694 -16.65 6.09 16.67
CA LEU A 694 -15.80 4.91 16.72
C LEU A 694 -16.51 3.81 17.50
N LEU A 695 -16.66 2.66 16.85
CA LEU A 695 -17.26 1.46 17.40
C LEU A 695 -16.16 0.47 17.78
N LYS A 696 -16.14 0.03 19.04
CA LYS A 696 -15.31 -1.11 19.49
C LYS A 696 -16.23 -2.30 19.73
N TYR A 697 -15.92 -3.46 19.16
CA TYR A 697 -16.80 -4.61 19.20
C TYR A 697 -16.04 -5.95 19.18
N LYS A 698 -16.71 -7.04 19.56
CA LYS A 698 -16.16 -8.40 19.46
C LYS A 698 -16.86 -9.21 18.37
N GLU A 699 -18.17 -9.08 18.23
CA GLU A 699 -18.94 -9.81 17.22
C GLU A 699 -19.47 -8.89 16.12
N ALA A 700 -19.12 -9.20 14.86
CA ALA A 700 -19.43 -8.34 13.71
C ALA A 700 -20.89 -8.46 13.25
N LYS A 701 -21.49 -9.66 13.35
CA LYS A 701 -22.73 -10.00 12.62
C LYS A 701 -23.92 -9.08 12.91
N LYS A 702 -24.15 -8.75 14.20
CA LYS A 702 -25.23 -7.84 14.59
C LYS A 702 -24.98 -6.42 14.11
N ILE A 703 -23.74 -5.96 14.27
CA ILE A 703 -23.32 -4.60 13.86
C ILE A 703 -23.44 -4.44 12.35
N GLU A 704 -23.08 -5.45 11.55
CA GLU A 704 -23.21 -5.42 10.11
C GLU A 704 -24.66 -5.19 9.66
N ILE A 705 -25.61 -5.81 10.31
CA ILE A 705 -27.04 -5.61 10.03
C ILE A 705 -27.48 -4.18 10.31
N VAL A 706 -27.06 -3.62 11.45
CA VAL A 706 -27.42 -2.26 11.85
C VAL A 706 -26.75 -1.24 10.91
N LEU A 707 -25.49 -1.45 10.58
CA LEU A 707 -24.77 -0.58 9.64
C LEU A 707 -25.40 -0.57 8.24
N ASP A 708 -25.93 -1.72 7.78
CA ASP A 708 -26.65 -1.77 6.52
C ASP A 708 -27.98 -1.01 6.58
N LYS A 709 -28.74 -1.10 7.70
CA LYS A 709 -29.93 -0.28 7.95
C LYS A 709 -29.59 1.22 7.93
N ILE A 710 -28.55 1.63 8.66
CA ILE A 710 -28.08 3.03 8.71
C ILE A 710 -27.70 3.51 7.30
N ARG A 711 -26.92 2.72 6.57
CA ARG A 711 -26.50 3.05 5.20
C ARG A 711 -27.68 3.27 4.27
N ARG A 712 -28.69 2.40 4.31
CA ARG A 712 -29.90 2.52 3.50
C ARG A 712 -30.74 3.73 3.90
N LYS A 713 -30.89 4.00 5.19
CA LYS A 713 -31.63 5.16 5.69
C LYS A 713 -31.00 6.48 5.23
N LEU A 714 -29.65 6.56 5.29
CA LEU A 714 -28.90 7.75 4.86
C LEU A 714 -28.88 7.93 3.34
N ALA A 715 -28.94 6.86 2.57
CA ALA A 715 -29.04 6.95 1.12
C ALA A 715 -30.29 7.71 0.64
N LEU A 716 -31.35 7.70 1.43
CA LEU A 716 -32.60 8.43 1.16
C LEU A 716 -32.53 9.92 1.56
N LYS A 717 -31.51 10.33 2.34
CA LYS A 717 -31.33 11.72 2.78
C LYS A 717 -30.28 12.42 1.90
N SER A 718 -30.67 13.47 1.18
CA SER A 718 -29.75 14.25 0.35
C SER A 718 -28.80 15.11 1.20
N GLY A 719 -27.57 15.32 0.72
CA GLY A 719 -26.58 16.23 1.36
C GLY A 719 -25.69 15.62 2.42
N TYR A 720 -25.88 14.35 2.77
CA TYR A 720 -25.01 13.62 3.69
C TYR A 720 -24.12 12.63 2.96
N ARG A 721 -22.92 12.41 3.50
CA ARG A 721 -22.04 11.29 3.09
C ARG A 721 -21.62 10.52 4.33
N LEU A 722 -21.71 9.20 4.26
CA LEU A 722 -21.24 8.28 5.28
C LEU A 722 -20.08 7.47 4.70
N LYS A 723 -18.94 7.50 5.37
CA LYS A 723 -17.82 6.59 5.15
C LYS A 723 -17.77 5.59 6.30
N ILE A 724 -17.84 4.31 6.01
CA ILE A 724 -17.65 3.23 6.97
C ILE A 724 -16.26 2.66 6.73
N ASP A 725 -15.43 2.67 7.76
CA ASP A 725 -14.06 2.15 7.70
C ASP A 725 -13.89 1.05 8.76
N ARG A 726 -13.79 -0.20 8.31
CA ARG A 726 -13.54 -1.36 9.16
C ARG A 726 -12.04 -1.48 9.42
N ASP A 727 -11.64 -1.67 10.67
CA ASP A 727 -10.26 -1.72 11.15
C ASP A 727 -9.45 -0.49 10.70
N PRO A 728 -9.89 0.73 11.07
CA PRO A 728 -9.19 1.95 10.72
C PRO A 728 -7.81 2.00 11.38
N TYR A 729 -6.84 2.55 10.67
CA TYR A 729 -5.50 2.81 11.23
C TYR A 729 -5.45 4.14 11.97
N ASP A 730 -6.16 5.14 11.45
CA ASP A 730 -6.31 6.48 12.02
C ASP A 730 -7.79 6.87 11.99
N PHE A 731 -8.25 7.55 13.03
CA PHE A 731 -9.63 7.96 13.19
C PHE A 731 -9.73 9.18 14.13
#